data_1415b4038aed5f24ddaeda81e8de03cc
#
_entry.id   1415b4038aed5f24ddaeda81e8de03cc
#
_cell.length_a   1.000
_cell.length_b   1.000
_cell.length_c   1.000
_cell.angle_alpha   90.00
_cell.angle_beta   90.00
_cell.angle_gamma   90.00
#
_symmetry.space_group_name_H-M   'P 1'
#
loop_
_entity.id
_entity.type
_entity.pdbx_description
1 polymer ?
#
loop_
_entity_poly.entity_id
_entity_poly.type
_entity_poly.pdbx_seq_one_letter_code
_entity_poly.pdbx_strand_id
1 'polypeptide(L)'
;MNTVCLYVFWNSHESQPGVFDFTGQNDLAEFCRLCQQNDMYVILRPGPYVCAEWEMGGLPWWLLKKKDIRLRESDPYFIERVGIFEKAVAEQVADMTIQNGGPIIMVQVENEYGSYGEDKSYVSQIRDIVRANYPGVALFQCDWASNFTKNGLHDLVWTMNFGTGANIDQQFAPLKKLRPDSPLMCSEFWSGWFDKWGANHETRPAADMIAGIDEMLSKGISFSLYMTNWGHWAGANSPGFAPDVTSYDYDAPISESGQTTPKYWELRKALSKYMNGEKQAKVPALIKPIRIPSFQFTEMAPLFDNLPAAKKDCNIRTMEEYNQGFGSILYRTTLPEMKTPSLLTVNDAHDYAQVFLDGKYIGKLDRRNGEKQLEFPACPKGARLDILVEAMGRINFGRAIKDFKGITQSVELTVDIDGRPFTCNLKDWEVYNLEDTYDFYKNMKFQPIGSLKDELGQRIPGCYRATFKVNKPSDTFLNFETWGKGLVYVNGHAMGRIWEIGPQQTLYIPGCWLKKGENEVIVFDIIGPKEVKSEGLSEPLLDQLLVTKPLTHRNEGENLDLSGEQPVLSGSFNPGNGWQERKFDQPVTGRYVCLEALSAQDGKDLACIAEMYLLDENGERLSREPWIVNYADSEDVSHVNCSADKIFDLQESTYWSTTKDTPYPHSVVIDLGSTRTLTGIQYLLRMESEVPGGIKDFKVYVKSKAFNY
;
A
#
# COMPACT_ATOMS: atom_id res chain seq x y z
N MET A 1 13.84 -12.96 -22.08
CA MET A 1 12.73 -13.53 -21.28
C MET A 1 11.76 -14.15 -22.25
N ASN A 2 11.10 -15.23 -21.84
CA ASN A 2 10.21 -16.03 -22.68
C ASN A 2 8.81 -16.24 -22.08
N THR A 3 8.56 -15.63 -20.92
CA THR A 3 7.32 -15.83 -20.15
C THR A 3 6.91 -14.51 -19.52
N VAL A 4 5.60 -14.27 -19.42
CA VAL A 4 4.98 -13.13 -18.73
C VAL A 4 4.16 -13.66 -17.55
N CYS A 5 4.30 -13.03 -16.37
CA CYS A 5 3.37 -13.22 -15.27
C CYS A 5 2.17 -12.29 -15.43
N LEU A 6 0.97 -12.85 -15.44
CA LEU A 6 -0.29 -12.13 -15.54
C LEU A 6 -1.04 -12.21 -14.22
N TYR A 7 -1.09 -11.07 -13.51
CA TYR A 7 -1.89 -10.91 -12.30
C TYR A 7 -3.34 -10.57 -12.66
N VAL A 8 -4.30 -11.21 -12.00
CA VAL A 8 -5.72 -10.96 -12.21
C VAL A 8 -6.30 -10.32 -10.95
N PHE A 9 -6.75 -9.08 -11.07
CA PHE A 9 -7.28 -8.32 -9.93
C PHE A 9 -8.78 -8.50 -9.84
N TRP A 10 -9.26 -9.24 -8.85
CA TRP A 10 -10.67 -9.54 -8.68
C TRP A 10 -11.53 -8.27 -8.67
N ASN A 11 -11.12 -7.24 -7.93
CA ASN A 11 -11.87 -5.97 -7.84
C ASN A 11 -11.93 -5.18 -9.16
N SER A 12 -11.03 -5.42 -10.10
CA SER A 12 -11.10 -4.82 -11.45
C SER A 12 -12.11 -5.53 -12.36
N HIS A 13 -12.34 -6.80 -12.12
CA HIS A 13 -13.22 -7.63 -12.94
C HIS A 13 -14.63 -7.79 -12.38
N GLU A 14 -14.83 -7.64 -11.08
CA GLU A 14 -16.12 -7.75 -10.40
C GLU A 14 -16.39 -6.51 -9.53
N SER A 15 -16.84 -5.43 -10.16
CA SER A 15 -17.10 -4.14 -9.50
C SER A 15 -18.25 -4.18 -8.47
N GLN A 16 -19.22 -5.07 -8.69
CA GLN A 16 -20.34 -5.40 -7.80
C GLN A 16 -20.54 -6.92 -7.85
N PRO A 17 -21.10 -7.53 -6.80
CA PRO A 17 -21.33 -8.97 -6.77
C PRO A 17 -22.07 -9.49 -8.01
N GLY A 18 -21.42 -10.35 -8.80
CA GLY A 18 -21.98 -10.95 -10.02
C GLY A 18 -21.95 -10.06 -11.26
N VAL A 19 -21.35 -8.87 -11.20
CA VAL A 19 -21.19 -7.97 -12.35
C VAL A 19 -19.74 -8.03 -12.81
N PHE A 20 -19.49 -8.84 -13.84
CA PHE A 20 -18.14 -9.07 -14.38
C PHE A 20 -17.85 -8.22 -15.61
N ASP A 21 -16.59 -7.75 -15.73
CA ASP A 21 -16.07 -7.08 -16.90
C ASP A 21 -14.71 -7.69 -17.32
N PHE A 22 -14.69 -8.30 -18.50
CA PHE A 22 -13.50 -8.84 -19.16
C PHE A 22 -13.31 -8.20 -20.54
N THR A 23 -13.67 -6.93 -20.69
CA THR A 23 -13.60 -6.21 -21.96
C THR A 23 -12.55 -5.09 -21.91
N GLY A 24 -12.12 -4.62 -23.08
CA GLY A 24 -11.17 -3.50 -23.18
C GLY A 24 -9.86 -3.78 -22.45
N GLN A 25 -9.53 -2.99 -21.44
CA GLN A 25 -8.29 -3.17 -20.65
C GLN A 25 -8.34 -4.39 -19.70
N ASN A 26 -9.54 -4.93 -19.46
CA ASN A 26 -9.74 -6.12 -18.64
C ASN A 26 -9.79 -7.41 -19.48
N ASP A 27 -9.46 -7.39 -20.78
CA ASP A 27 -9.51 -8.55 -21.66
C ASP A 27 -8.31 -9.47 -21.45
N LEU A 28 -8.43 -10.42 -20.51
CA LEU A 28 -7.42 -11.41 -20.19
C LEU A 28 -7.10 -12.34 -21.37
N ALA A 29 -8.12 -12.72 -22.13
CA ALA A 29 -7.96 -13.64 -23.24
C ALA A 29 -7.17 -12.99 -24.38
N GLU A 30 -7.42 -11.71 -24.68
CA GLU A 30 -6.65 -10.97 -25.67
C GLU A 30 -5.19 -10.83 -25.25
N PHE A 31 -4.93 -10.53 -23.96
CA PHE A 31 -3.57 -10.46 -23.44
C PHE A 31 -2.83 -11.80 -23.62
N CYS A 32 -3.45 -12.93 -23.31
CA CYS A 32 -2.87 -14.25 -23.52
C CYS A 32 -2.63 -14.53 -25.01
N ARG A 33 -3.55 -14.15 -25.92
CA ARG A 33 -3.36 -14.27 -27.36
C ARG A 33 -2.17 -13.46 -27.87
N LEU A 34 -2.02 -12.23 -27.38
CA LEU A 34 -0.88 -11.37 -27.73
C LEU A 34 0.44 -11.95 -27.22
N CYS A 35 0.49 -12.57 -26.05
CA CYS A 35 1.66 -13.29 -25.57
C CYS A 35 2.00 -14.44 -26.52
N GLN A 36 1.04 -15.27 -26.87
CA GLN A 36 1.23 -16.41 -27.78
C GLN A 36 1.71 -15.97 -29.18
N GLN A 37 1.15 -14.90 -29.73
CA GLN A 37 1.57 -14.32 -31.01
C GLN A 37 3.01 -13.81 -31.00
N ASN A 38 3.55 -13.50 -29.82
CA ASN A 38 4.93 -13.07 -29.64
C ASN A 38 5.85 -14.17 -29.09
N ASP A 39 5.47 -15.43 -29.23
CA ASP A 39 6.21 -16.61 -28.75
C ASP A 39 6.52 -16.55 -27.24
N MET A 40 5.61 -16.01 -26.44
CA MET A 40 5.74 -15.92 -24.99
C MET A 40 4.73 -16.82 -24.27
N TYR A 41 5.18 -17.49 -23.25
CA TYR A 41 4.33 -18.20 -22.31
C TYR A 41 3.72 -17.25 -21.27
N VAL A 42 2.69 -17.75 -20.58
CA VAL A 42 2.01 -17.03 -19.51
C VAL A 42 2.02 -17.87 -18.23
N ILE A 43 2.36 -17.24 -17.12
CA ILE A 43 2.08 -17.72 -15.77
C ILE A 43 0.88 -16.91 -15.27
N LEU A 44 -0.25 -17.59 -15.06
CA LEU A 44 -1.49 -16.95 -14.60
C LEU A 44 -1.53 -16.90 -13.08
N ARG A 45 -1.81 -15.74 -12.54
CA ARG A 45 -1.94 -15.52 -11.08
C ARG A 45 -3.34 -14.97 -10.77
N PRO A 46 -4.36 -15.85 -10.67
CA PRO A 46 -5.75 -15.42 -10.53
C PRO A 46 -6.14 -15.01 -9.11
N GLY A 47 -5.33 -15.34 -8.12
CA GLY A 47 -5.57 -14.95 -6.74
C GLY A 47 -6.20 -16.04 -5.88
N PRO A 48 -7.25 -15.72 -5.10
CA PRO A 48 -8.14 -14.53 -5.11
C PRO A 48 -7.50 -13.24 -4.60
N TYR A 49 -6.44 -13.35 -3.83
CA TYR A 49 -5.59 -12.26 -3.37
C TYR A 49 -4.26 -12.29 -4.14
N VAL A 50 -3.80 -11.15 -4.60
CA VAL A 50 -2.59 -11.05 -5.44
C VAL A 50 -1.56 -10.03 -4.94
N CYS A 51 -1.84 -9.30 -3.87
CA CYS A 51 -0.99 -8.23 -3.32
C CYS A 51 -0.75 -7.09 -4.31
N ALA A 52 0.43 -7.03 -4.90
CA ALA A 52 0.84 -6.15 -6.02
C ALA A 52 0.68 -4.65 -5.74
N GLU A 53 0.68 -4.22 -4.47
CA GLU A 53 0.39 -2.84 -4.03
C GLU A 53 -0.90 -2.29 -4.65
N TRP A 54 -1.81 -3.19 -4.98
CA TRP A 54 -3.13 -2.91 -5.51
C TRP A 54 -4.15 -2.77 -4.38
N GLU A 55 -5.16 -1.96 -4.59
CA GLU A 55 -6.29 -1.76 -3.69
C GLU A 55 -6.75 -3.09 -3.05
N MET A 56 -6.62 -3.21 -1.71
CA MET A 56 -7.00 -4.38 -0.92
C MET A 56 -6.37 -5.71 -1.40
N GLY A 57 -5.19 -5.65 -2.06
CA GLY A 57 -4.53 -6.81 -2.66
C GLY A 57 -5.34 -7.50 -3.76
N GLY A 58 -6.22 -6.77 -4.44
CA GLY A 58 -7.10 -7.26 -5.49
C GLY A 58 -8.48 -7.67 -5.01
N LEU A 59 -8.73 -7.79 -3.71
CA LEU A 59 -10.05 -8.17 -3.18
C LEU A 59 -11.07 -7.04 -3.36
N PRO A 60 -12.33 -7.33 -3.70
CA PRO A 60 -13.34 -6.30 -3.89
C PRO A 60 -13.82 -5.67 -2.57
N TRP A 61 -13.90 -4.34 -2.53
CA TRP A 61 -14.39 -3.59 -1.38
C TRP A 61 -15.78 -4.01 -0.87
N TRP A 62 -16.66 -4.46 -1.76
CA TRP A 62 -18.02 -4.86 -1.40
C TRP A 62 -18.08 -6.11 -0.50
N LEU A 63 -17.00 -6.89 -0.39
CA LEU A 63 -16.88 -7.95 0.61
C LEU A 63 -16.98 -7.39 2.03
N LEU A 64 -16.52 -6.16 2.27
CA LEU A 64 -16.55 -5.51 3.58
C LEU A 64 -17.97 -5.09 4.03
N LYS A 65 -18.97 -5.12 3.14
CA LYS A 65 -20.37 -4.95 3.55
C LYS A 65 -20.82 -6.02 4.54
N LYS A 66 -20.23 -7.21 4.47
CA LYS A 66 -20.36 -8.25 5.48
C LYS A 66 -19.30 -8.03 6.56
N LYS A 67 -19.62 -7.27 7.60
CA LYS A 67 -18.68 -6.84 8.64
C LYS A 67 -17.95 -7.98 9.35
N ASP A 68 -18.57 -9.13 9.49
CA ASP A 68 -18.04 -10.33 10.13
C ASP A 68 -17.27 -11.24 9.15
N ILE A 69 -17.09 -10.83 7.90
CA ILE A 69 -16.32 -11.60 6.91
C ILE A 69 -14.88 -11.83 7.41
N ARG A 70 -14.38 -13.03 7.21
CA ARG A 70 -12.99 -13.40 7.42
C ARG A 70 -12.32 -13.57 6.07
N LEU A 71 -11.55 -12.55 5.68
CA LEU A 71 -10.82 -12.54 4.42
C LEU A 71 -9.64 -13.50 4.48
N ARG A 72 -9.35 -14.19 3.38
CA ARG A 72 -8.25 -15.15 3.27
C ARG A 72 -8.27 -16.21 4.38
N GLU A 73 -9.44 -16.67 4.74
CA GLU A 73 -9.69 -17.75 5.71
C GLU A 73 -10.81 -18.65 5.23
N SER A 74 -11.03 -19.79 5.90
CA SER A 74 -12.13 -20.73 5.62
C SER A 74 -13.50 -20.15 6.03
N ASP A 75 -13.83 -18.96 5.55
CA ASP A 75 -15.14 -18.33 5.69
C ASP A 75 -16.04 -18.80 4.56
N PRO A 76 -17.23 -19.41 4.84
CA PRO A 76 -18.09 -19.97 3.80
C PRO A 76 -18.51 -18.97 2.73
N TYR A 77 -18.82 -17.73 3.12
CA TYR A 77 -19.21 -16.69 2.16
C TYR A 77 -18.02 -16.25 1.30
N PHE A 78 -16.84 -16.07 1.91
CA PHE A 78 -15.63 -15.71 1.17
C PHE A 78 -15.28 -16.80 0.14
N ILE A 79 -15.25 -18.07 0.55
CA ILE A 79 -14.96 -19.21 -0.34
C ILE A 79 -15.97 -19.33 -1.48
N GLU A 80 -17.27 -19.14 -1.20
CA GLU A 80 -18.32 -19.13 -2.24
C GLU A 80 -18.04 -18.03 -3.29
N ARG A 81 -17.74 -16.80 -2.85
CA ARG A 81 -17.44 -15.69 -3.76
C ARG A 81 -16.18 -15.93 -4.56
N VAL A 82 -15.14 -16.47 -3.94
CA VAL A 82 -13.90 -16.89 -4.64
C VAL A 82 -14.21 -17.92 -5.73
N GLY A 83 -15.01 -18.93 -5.43
CA GLY A 83 -15.39 -19.96 -6.42
C GLY A 83 -16.12 -19.39 -7.63
N ILE A 84 -16.98 -18.39 -7.42
CA ILE A 84 -17.69 -17.69 -8.50
C ILE A 84 -16.71 -16.87 -9.35
N PHE A 85 -15.81 -16.12 -8.72
CA PHE A 85 -14.81 -15.31 -9.41
C PHE A 85 -13.83 -16.19 -10.22
N GLU A 86 -13.23 -17.20 -9.60
CA GLU A 86 -12.27 -18.10 -10.25
C GLU A 86 -12.89 -18.81 -11.45
N LYS A 87 -14.15 -19.20 -11.37
CA LYS A 87 -14.89 -19.75 -12.50
C LYS A 87 -15.06 -18.74 -13.63
N ALA A 88 -15.42 -17.50 -13.31
CA ALA A 88 -15.58 -16.44 -14.32
C ALA A 88 -14.25 -16.12 -15.03
N VAL A 89 -13.12 -16.12 -14.32
CA VAL A 89 -11.79 -15.99 -14.93
C VAL A 89 -11.47 -17.19 -15.82
N ALA A 90 -11.72 -18.40 -15.34
CA ALA A 90 -11.45 -19.62 -16.10
C ALA A 90 -12.27 -19.69 -17.40
N GLU A 91 -13.52 -19.23 -17.38
CA GLU A 91 -14.36 -19.13 -18.60
C GLU A 91 -13.74 -18.25 -19.69
N GLN A 92 -12.80 -17.34 -19.34
CA GLN A 92 -12.08 -16.51 -20.30
C GLN A 92 -10.84 -17.19 -20.88
N VAL A 93 -10.10 -18.00 -20.09
CA VAL A 93 -8.74 -18.40 -20.42
C VAL A 93 -8.39 -19.88 -20.20
N ALA A 94 -9.31 -20.71 -19.66
CA ALA A 94 -8.99 -22.12 -19.37
C ALA A 94 -8.72 -22.97 -20.63
N ASP A 95 -9.27 -22.62 -21.77
CA ASP A 95 -8.98 -23.23 -23.06
C ASP A 95 -7.60 -22.83 -23.63
N MET A 96 -6.95 -21.82 -23.04
CA MET A 96 -5.63 -21.31 -23.44
C MET A 96 -4.49 -21.91 -22.61
N THR A 97 -4.71 -22.98 -21.89
CA THR A 97 -3.65 -23.72 -21.19
C THR A 97 -2.76 -24.48 -22.15
N ILE A 98 -1.53 -24.78 -21.73
CA ILE A 98 -0.53 -25.48 -22.57
C ILE A 98 -1.04 -26.86 -23.04
N GLN A 99 -1.86 -27.54 -22.24
CA GLN A 99 -2.49 -28.81 -22.61
C GLN A 99 -3.45 -28.67 -23.81
N ASN A 100 -4.01 -27.50 -23.99
CA ASN A 100 -4.92 -27.15 -25.10
C ASN A 100 -4.19 -26.41 -26.25
N GLY A 101 -2.84 -26.30 -26.18
CA GLY A 101 -2.03 -25.61 -27.19
C GLY A 101 -1.93 -24.09 -26.99
N GLY A 102 -2.39 -23.54 -25.86
CA GLY A 102 -2.29 -22.13 -25.49
C GLY A 102 -0.98 -21.80 -24.76
N PRO A 103 -0.81 -20.53 -24.37
CA PRO A 103 0.43 -20.04 -23.76
C PRO A 103 0.52 -20.26 -22.24
N ILE A 104 -0.58 -20.58 -21.54
CA ILE A 104 -0.60 -20.67 -20.07
C ILE A 104 0.06 -21.96 -19.61
N ILE A 105 1.21 -21.85 -18.95
CA ILE A 105 2.03 -23.00 -18.51
C ILE A 105 1.87 -23.32 -17.01
N MET A 106 1.53 -22.33 -16.18
CA MET A 106 1.37 -22.47 -14.74
C MET A 106 0.26 -21.57 -14.23
N VAL A 107 -0.43 -22.01 -13.15
CA VAL A 107 -1.45 -21.21 -12.45
C VAL A 107 -1.14 -21.17 -10.97
N GLN A 108 -1.15 -19.98 -10.40
CA GLN A 108 -0.89 -19.78 -8.97
C GLN A 108 -2.11 -20.09 -8.12
N VAL A 109 -1.85 -20.60 -6.93
CA VAL A 109 -2.84 -20.80 -5.86
C VAL A 109 -2.53 -19.83 -4.74
N GLU A 110 -3.40 -18.85 -4.49
CA GLU A 110 -3.22 -17.82 -3.49
C GLU A 110 -1.95 -16.96 -3.73
N ASN A 111 -1.54 -16.11 -2.82
CA ASN A 111 -0.28 -15.36 -2.90
C ASN A 111 0.30 -15.12 -1.51
N GLU A 112 1.52 -15.61 -1.27
CA GLU A 112 2.31 -15.37 -0.04
C GLU A 112 1.46 -15.56 1.24
N TYR A 113 0.68 -16.62 1.28
CA TYR A 113 -0.29 -16.84 2.36
C TYR A 113 0.35 -16.96 3.74
N GLY A 114 1.59 -17.46 3.81
CA GLY A 114 2.32 -17.57 5.07
C GLY A 114 2.62 -16.26 5.77
N SER A 115 2.57 -15.14 5.04
CA SER A 115 2.67 -13.79 5.58
C SER A 115 1.34 -13.27 6.14
N TYR A 116 0.24 -13.98 5.88
CA TYR A 116 -1.09 -13.62 6.34
C TYR A 116 -1.61 -14.56 7.43
N GLY A 117 -1.44 -15.87 7.25
CA GLY A 117 -2.02 -16.84 8.15
C GLY A 117 -1.45 -18.25 8.02
N GLU A 118 -2.03 -19.17 8.78
CA GLU A 118 -1.62 -20.58 8.86
C GLU A 118 -2.78 -21.55 8.60
N ASP A 119 -3.93 -21.07 8.07
CA ASP A 119 -5.08 -21.91 7.74
C ASP A 119 -4.85 -22.74 6.48
N LYS A 120 -4.21 -23.89 6.65
CA LYS A 120 -3.94 -24.83 5.57
C LYS A 120 -5.23 -25.38 4.93
N SER A 121 -6.36 -25.41 5.65
CA SER A 121 -7.65 -25.78 5.10
C SER A 121 -8.13 -24.77 4.06
N TYR A 122 -7.95 -23.47 4.34
CA TYR A 122 -8.25 -22.41 3.40
C TYR A 122 -7.44 -22.57 2.11
N VAL A 123 -6.11 -22.67 2.22
CA VAL A 123 -5.23 -22.81 1.03
C VAL A 123 -5.60 -24.07 0.22
N SER A 124 -5.99 -25.16 0.90
CA SER A 124 -6.43 -26.38 0.22
C SER A 124 -7.74 -26.16 -0.55
N GLN A 125 -8.69 -25.40 -0.01
CA GLN A 125 -9.93 -25.05 -0.70
C GLN A 125 -9.67 -24.19 -1.96
N ILE A 126 -8.76 -23.21 -1.85
CA ILE A 126 -8.37 -22.39 -3.02
C ILE A 126 -7.70 -23.27 -4.08
N ARG A 127 -6.77 -24.16 -3.69
CA ARG A 127 -6.15 -25.13 -4.62
C ARG A 127 -7.20 -25.98 -5.33
N ASP A 128 -8.20 -26.48 -4.61
CA ASP A 128 -9.23 -27.35 -5.20
C ASP A 128 -10.12 -26.59 -6.19
N ILE A 129 -10.46 -25.33 -5.89
CA ILE A 129 -11.17 -24.44 -6.80
C ILE A 129 -10.34 -24.20 -8.08
N VAL A 130 -9.07 -23.82 -7.94
CA VAL A 130 -8.20 -23.56 -9.08
C VAL A 130 -7.99 -24.82 -9.90
N ARG A 131 -7.75 -25.97 -9.25
CA ARG A 131 -7.56 -27.26 -9.95
C ARG A 131 -8.78 -27.69 -10.74
N ALA A 132 -9.98 -27.47 -10.21
CA ALA A 132 -11.22 -27.78 -10.92
C ALA A 132 -11.40 -26.92 -12.18
N ASN A 133 -10.94 -25.69 -12.15
CA ASN A 133 -11.04 -24.75 -13.27
C ASN A 133 -9.93 -24.92 -14.31
N TYR A 134 -8.73 -25.42 -13.93
CA TYR A 134 -7.55 -25.58 -14.81
C TYR A 134 -7.02 -27.02 -14.74
N PRO A 135 -7.77 -28.02 -15.23
CA PRO A 135 -7.35 -29.41 -15.14
C PRO A 135 -6.08 -29.69 -15.95
N GLY A 136 -5.12 -30.39 -15.33
CA GLY A 136 -3.88 -30.83 -15.98
C GLY A 136 -2.77 -29.78 -16.08
N VAL A 137 -3.03 -28.53 -15.74
CA VAL A 137 -2.01 -27.46 -15.69
C VAL A 137 -1.17 -27.57 -14.40
N ALA A 138 0.11 -27.18 -14.46
CA ALA A 138 0.95 -27.10 -13.27
C ALA A 138 0.46 -25.99 -12.33
N LEU A 139 0.15 -26.35 -11.08
CA LEU A 139 -0.20 -25.38 -10.04
C LEU A 139 0.99 -25.11 -9.14
N PHE A 140 1.11 -23.86 -8.65
CA PHE A 140 2.21 -23.47 -7.76
C PHE A 140 1.74 -22.55 -6.63
N GLN A 141 2.50 -22.55 -5.55
CA GLN A 141 2.45 -21.55 -4.48
C GLN A 141 3.75 -20.76 -4.47
N CYS A 142 3.67 -19.47 -4.20
CA CYS A 142 4.82 -18.64 -3.86
C CYS A 142 4.79 -18.23 -2.40
N ASP A 143 5.95 -18.20 -1.76
CA ASP A 143 6.11 -17.70 -0.40
C ASP A 143 7.61 -17.51 -0.08
N TRP A 144 7.90 -17.05 1.13
CA TRP A 144 9.24 -17.16 1.67
C TRP A 144 9.53 -18.58 2.14
N ALA A 145 10.80 -18.93 2.10
CA ALA A 145 11.25 -20.29 2.40
C ALA A 145 10.74 -20.83 3.75
N SER A 146 10.71 -20.01 4.79
CA SER A 146 10.23 -20.36 6.13
C SER A 146 8.75 -20.69 6.20
N ASN A 147 7.93 -20.10 5.31
CA ASN A 147 6.48 -20.24 5.37
C ASN A 147 5.95 -21.55 4.77
N PHE A 148 6.70 -22.19 3.88
CA PHE A 148 6.29 -23.47 3.28
C PHE A 148 6.18 -24.62 4.28
N THR A 149 6.88 -24.56 5.42
CA THR A 149 6.73 -25.56 6.50
C THR A 149 5.35 -25.50 7.15
N LYS A 150 4.69 -24.33 7.09
CA LYS A 150 3.37 -24.08 7.68
C LYS A 150 2.23 -24.37 6.70
N ASN A 151 2.30 -23.78 5.51
CA ASN A 151 1.19 -23.69 4.56
C ASN A 151 1.44 -24.42 3.24
N GLY A 152 2.64 -24.93 3.00
CA GLY A 152 2.98 -25.59 1.74
C GLY A 152 2.13 -26.84 1.49
N LEU A 153 1.47 -26.91 0.32
CA LEU A 153 0.75 -28.07 -0.16
C LEU A 153 1.69 -28.94 -1.01
N HIS A 154 1.83 -30.23 -0.66
CA HIS A 154 2.83 -31.12 -1.26
C HIS A 154 2.60 -31.42 -2.73
N ASP A 155 1.40 -31.25 -3.22
CA ASP A 155 0.98 -31.48 -4.59
C ASP A 155 1.11 -30.25 -5.50
N LEU A 156 1.66 -29.15 -4.99
CA LEU A 156 1.98 -27.93 -5.74
C LEU A 156 3.49 -27.75 -5.90
N VAL A 157 3.88 -27.01 -6.94
CA VAL A 157 5.25 -26.48 -7.07
C VAL A 157 5.44 -25.36 -6.07
N TRP A 158 6.57 -25.34 -5.37
CA TRP A 158 6.88 -24.25 -4.43
C TRP A 158 7.93 -23.32 -5.05
N THR A 159 7.64 -22.04 -5.08
CA THR A 159 8.50 -21.00 -5.62
C THR A 159 8.80 -19.95 -4.55
N MET A 160 9.99 -19.37 -4.60
CA MET A 160 10.44 -18.37 -3.63
C MET A 160 10.22 -16.95 -4.14
N ASN A 161 9.97 -16.01 -3.23
CA ASN A 161 9.97 -14.57 -3.51
C ASN A 161 11.05 -13.90 -2.67
N PHE A 162 11.92 -13.09 -3.28
CA PHE A 162 12.96 -12.31 -2.60
C PHE A 162 13.50 -11.21 -3.51
N GLY A 163 14.15 -10.22 -2.91
CA GLY A 163 14.72 -9.06 -3.63
C GLY A 163 16.22 -9.14 -3.89
N THR A 164 16.73 -8.07 -4.47
CA THR A 164 18.17 -7.85 -4.68
C THR A 164 18.94 -7.89 -3.36
N GLY A 165 20.18 -8.43 -3.40
CA GLY A 165 21.02 -8.60 -2.22
C GLY A 165 20.72 -9.85 -1.38
N ALA A 166 19.64 -10.60 -1.65
CA ALA A 166 19.34 -11.84 -0.94
C ALA A 166 20.41 -12.92 -1.21
N ASN A 167 20.75 -13.70 -0.18
CA ASN A 167 21.58 -14.88 -0.33
C ASN A 167 20.76 -16.02 -0.95
N ILE A 168 20.94 -16.26 -2.25
CA ILE A 168 20.13 -17.19 -3.04
C ILE A 168 20.20 -18.63 -2.51
N ASP A 169 21.35 -19.08 -2.07
CA ASP A 169 21.48 -20.43 -1.51
C ASP A 169 20.70 -20.59 -0.21
N GLN A 170 20.71 -19.57 0.66
CA GLN A 170 19.91 -19.57 1.88
C GLN A 170 18.40 -19.54 1.59
N GLN A 171 17.96 -18.78 0.58
CA GLN A 171 16.54 -18.73 0.18
C GLN A 171 16.04 -20.09 -0.28
N PHE A 172 16.85 -20.87 -1.00
CA PHE A 172 16.46 -22.19 -1.48
C PHE A 172 16.83 -23.35 -0.57
N ALA A 173 17.65 -23.16 0.47
CA ALA A 173 18.09 -24.23 1.36
C ALA A 173 16.94 -25.01 2.03
N PRO A 174 15.88 -24.38 2.58
CA PRO A 174 14.73 -25.10 3.13
C PRO A 174 14.00 -25.95 2.08
N LEU A 175 13.80 -25.40 0.86
CA LEU A 175 13.17 -26.15 -0.23
C LEU A 175 14.00 -27.38 -0.62
N LYS A 176 15.30 -27.20 -0.84
CA LYS A 176 16.22 -28.30 -1.20
C LYS A 176 16.23 -29.40 -0.12
N LYS A 177 16.14 -29.03 1.15
CA LYS A 177 16.07 -29.97 2.26
C LYS A 177 14.76 -30.75 2.32
N LEU A 178 13.63 -30.08 2.10
CA LEU A 178 12.28 -30.68 2.18
C LEU A 178 11.90 -31.43 0.90
N ARG A 179 12.36 -30.96 -0.24
CA ARG A 179 12.00 -31.46 -1.59
C ARG A 179 13.22 -31.40 -2.52
N PRO A 180 14.21 -32.32 -2.36
CA PRO A 180 15.48 -32.25 -3.11
C PRO A 180 15.34 -32.21 -4.62
N ASP A 181 14.31 -32.84 -5.17
CA ASP A 181 14.05 -32.96 -6.62
C ASP A 181 13.11 -31.86 -7.14
N SER A 182 12.73 -30.88 -6.31
CA SER A 182 11.85 -29.78 -6.73
C SER A 182 12.57 -28.84 -7.72
N PRO A 183 11.91 -28.40 -8.80
CA PRO A 183 12.45 -27.33 -9.61
C PRO A 183 12.61 -26.06 -8.75
N LEU A 184 13.67 -25.30 -9.04
CA LEU A 184 13.97 -24.06 -8.32
C LEU A 184 13.52 -22.87 -9.18
N MET A 185 12.69 -22.01 -8.58
CA MET A 185 12.21 -20.79 -9.22
C MET A 185 12.01 -19.68 -8.19
N CYS A 186 12.53 -18.50 -8.50
CA CYS A 186 12.13 -17.25 -7.88
C CYS A 186 10.95 -16.68 -8.67
N SER A 187 9.75 -16.72 -8.10
CA SER A 187 8.53 -16.26 -8.78
C SER A 187 8.30 -14.76 -8.72
N GLU A 188 8.97 -14.09 -7.78
CA GLU A 188 9.11 -12.64 -7.75
C GLU A 188 10.52 -12.28 -7.29
N PHE A 189 11.32 -11.79 -8.23
CA PHE A 189 12.62 -11.21 -7.92
C PHE A 189 12.49 -9.68 -7.92
N TRP A 190 12.45 -9.07 -6.73
CA TRP A 190 12.19 -7.64 -6.56
C TRP A 190 13.42 -6.80 -6.91
N SER A 191 13.40 -6.18 -8.11
CA SER A 191 14.51 -5.42 -8.66
C SER A 191 14.46 -3.92 -8.38
N GLY A 192 13.41 -3.43 -7.78
CA GLY A 192 13.13 -2.06 -7.38
C GLY A 192 12.23 -2.04 -6.17
N TRP A 193 11.48 -0.95 -5.99
CA TRP A 193 10.44 -0.83 -4.98
C TRP A 193 9.42 0.22 -5.40
N PHE A 194 8.29 0.31 -4.71
CA PHE A 194 7.21 1.24 -5.00
C PHE A 194 7.32 2.50 -4.14
N ASP A 195 6.83 3.61 -4.69
CA ASP A 195 6.83 4.91 -4.02
C ASP A 195 5.59 5.12 -3.17
N LYS A 196 5.74 5.93 -2.12
CA LYS A 196 4.67 6.31 -1.20
C LYS A 196 4.54 7.82 -1.12
N TRP A 197 3.30 8.30 -0.98
CA TRP A 197 3.06 9.73 -0.77
C TRP A 197 3.76 10.26 0.48
N GLY A 198 4.58 11.29 0.29
CA GLY A 198 5.35 11.93 1.36
C GLY A 198 6.69 11.26 1.69
N ALA A 199 7.11 10.25 0.92
CA ALA A 199 8.41 9.59 1.02
C ALA A 199 9.29 9.88 -0.19
N ASN A 200 10.58 9.59 -0.10
CA ASN A 200 11.50 9.72 -1.22
C ASN A 200 11.18 8.72 -2.33
N HIS A 201 11.54 9.08 -3.56
CA HIS A 201 11.49 8.17 -4.70
C HIS A 201 12.46 7.00 -4.51
N GLU A 202 11.96 5.78 -4.70
CA GLU A 202 12.71 4.54 -4.52
C GLU A 202 13.50 4.19 -5.78
N THR A 203 14.80 4.00 -5.63
CA THR A 203 15.67 3.52 -6.70
C THR A 203 16.63 2.45 -6.18
N ARG A 204 17.02 1.51 -7.04
CA ARG A 204 17.98 0.47 -6.71
C ARG A 204 19.01 0.31 -7.81
N PRO A 205 20.31 0.04 -7.48
CA PRO A 205 21.35 -0.13 -8.47
C PRO A 205 21.05 -1.26 -9.45
N ALA A 206 21.22 -1.02 -10.75
CA ALA A 206 21.10 -2.07 -11.77
C ALA A 206 22.07 -3.24 -11.52
N ALA A 207 23.25 -2.96 -10.96
CA ALA A 207 24.25 -3.98 -10.66
C ALA A 207 23.74 -5.04 -9.70
N ASP A 208 22.94 -4.68 -8.69
CA ASP A 208 22.40 -5.61 -7.70
C ASP A 208 21.35 -6.55 -8.33
N MET A 209 20.50 -6.01 -9.21
CA MET A 209 19.57 -6.80 -10.01
C MET A 209 20.32 -7.81 -10.88
N ILE A 210 21.35 -7.35 -11.59
CA ILE A 210 22.12 -8.20 -12.49
C ILE A 210 22.88 -9.29 -11.73
N ALA A 211 23.46 -8.97 -10.59
CA ALA A 211 24.18 -9.94 -9.76
C ALA A 211 23.26 -11.09 -9.33
N GLY A 212 22.07 -10.79 -8.84
CA GLY A 212 21.08 -11.80 -8.45
C GLY A 212 20.60 -12.68 -9.63
N ILE A 213 20.32 -12.06 -10.77
CA ILE A 213 19.88 -12.79 -11.97
C ILE A 213 21.01 -13.70 -12.51
N ASP A 214 22.23 -13.19 -12.60
CA ASP A 214 23.40 -13.96 -13.08
C ASP A 214 23.68 -15.15 -12.14
N GLU A 215 23.58 -14.96 -10.83
CA GLU A 215 23.71 -16.03 -9.85
C GLU A 215 22.61 -17.10 -10.01
N MET A 216 21.33 -16.68 -10.08
CA MET A 216 20.23 -17.64 -10.28
C MET A 216 20.39 -18.45 -11.55
N LEU A 217 20.65 -17.81 -12.67
CA LEU A 217 20.80 -18.47 -13.97
C LEU A 217 22.02 -19.39 -14.01
N SER A 218 23.15 -19.01 -13.40
CA SER A 218 24.34 -19.87 -13.30
C SER A 218 24.09 -21.14 -12.51
N LYS A 219 23.13 -21.14 -11.59
CA LYS A 219 22.70 -22.28 -10.78
C LYS A 219 21.51 -23.04 -11.38
N GLY A 220 21.04 -22.67 -12.59
CA GLY A 220 19.87 -23.29 -13.23
C GLY A 220 18.53 -22.95 -12.56
N ILE A 221 18.45 -21.84 -11.83
CA ILE A 221 17.25 -21.38 -11.16
C ILE A 221 16.46 -20.47 -12.11
N SER A 222 15.18 -20.76 -12.30
CA SER A 222 14.27 -19.90 -13.05
C SER A 222 13.88 -18.67 -12.24
N PHE A 223 13.63 -17.54 -12.90
CA PHE A 223 13.18 -16.33 -12.22
C PHE A 223 12.06 -15.62 -12.99
N SER A 224 11.22 -14.90 -12.26
CA SER A 224 10.30 -13.88 -12.75
C SER A 224 10.70 -12.54 -12.16
N LEU A 225 11.02 -11.58 -13.00
CA LEU A 225 11.41 -10.24 -12.55
C LEU A 225 10.18 -9.45 -12.13
N TYR A 226 10.15 -9.03 -10.89
CA TYR A 226 9.11 -8.17 -10.34
C TYR A 226 9.72 -6.78 -10.04
N MET A 227 9.46 -5.72 -10.80
CA MET A 227 8.69 -5.68 -12.05
C MET A 227 9.60 -5.54 -13.26
N THR A 228 9.15 -6.07 -14.40
CA THR A 228 9.81 -5.77 -15.70
C THR A 228 9.25 -4.49 -16.29
N ASN A 229 7.95 -4.33 -16.17
CA ASN A 229 7.12 -3.20 -16.59
C ASN A 229 5.93 -3.10 -15.63
N TRP A 230 5.25 -1.94 -15.56
CA TRP A 230 4.31 -1.63 -14.55
C TRP A 230 3.17 -0.75 -14.97
N GLY A 231 2.23 -0.49 -14.11
CA GLY A 231 1.00 0.22 -14.28
C GLY A 231 0.68 1.31 -13.25
N HIS A 232 -0.56 1.71 -13.11
CA HIS A 232 -1.03 2.67 -12.12
C HIS A 232 -1.65 1.98 -10.93
N TRP A 233 -1.43 2.53 -9.72
CA TRP A 233 -2.04 1.96 -8.57
C TRP A 233 -2.43 2.85 -7.44
N ALA A 234 -3.20 2.32 -6.50
CA ALA A 234 -3.75 3.07 -5.41
C ALA A 234 -3.95 2.22 -4.16
N GLY A 235 -3.08 1.27 -3.90
CA GLY A 235 -3.03 0.54 -2.65
C GLY A 235 -2.45 1.35 -1.50
N ALA A 236 -2.35 0.75 -0.35
CA ALA A 236 -1.62 1.29 0.78
C ALA A 236 -0.89 0.17 1.50
N ASN A 237 0.35 0.42 1.91
CA ASN A 237 1.17 -0.58 2.57
C ASN A 237 0.86 -0.72 4.06
N SER A 238 1.23 -1.86 4.65
CA SER A 238 1.02 -2.24 6.06
C SER A 238 2.33 -2.76 6.65
N PRO A 239 2.53 -2.77 8.00
CA PRO A 239 1.64 -2.22 9.04
C PRO A 239 1.64 -0.69 9.05
N GLY A 240 0.68 -0.10 9.74
CA GLY A 240 0.42 1.32 9.62
C GLY A 240 -0.29 1.64 8.31
N PHE A 241 -0.29 2.90 7.90
CA PHE A 241 -0.92 3.33 6.66
C PHE A 241 0.04 4.18 5.84
N ALA A 242 0.57 3.62 4.76
CA ALA A 242 1.47 4.29 3.84
C ALA A 242 0.92 4.17 2.41
N PRO A 243 0.12 5.15 1.95
CA PRO A 243 -0.53 5.07 0.64
C PRO A 243 0.48 5.22 -0.49
N ASP A 244 0.37 4.33 -1.47
CA ASP A 244 1.21 4.31 -2.64
C ASP A 244 0.86 5.48 -3.58
N VAL A 245 1.86 5.99 -4.31
CA VAL A 245 1.62 6.97 -5.37
C VAL A 245 0.92 6.30 -6.56
N THR A 246 0.41 7.10 -7.49
CA THR A 246 -0.27 6.55 -8.67
C THR A 246 0.67 5.80 -9.59
N SER A 247 1.88 6.32 -9.83
CA SER A 247 2.88 5.65 -10.65
C SER A 247 3.52 4.49 -9.90
N TYR A 248 3.39 3.30 -10.43
CA TYR A 248 4.10 2.13 -9.94
C TYR A 248 5.42 1.97 -10.70
N ASP A 249 6.24 3.01 -10.75
CA ASP A 249 7.50 3.04 -11.53
C ASP A 249 8.44 1.89 -11.17
N TYR A 250 8.54 1.57 -9.89
CA TYR A 250 9.29 0.45 -9.35
C TYR A 250 10.79 0.46 -9.73
N ASP A 251 11.27 1.56 -10.32
CA ASP A 251 12.59 1.61 -10.94
C ASP A 251 12.82 0.43 -11.91
N ALA A 252 11.80 0.10 -12.70
CA ALA A 252 11.74 -1.08 -13.56
C ALA A 252 12.61 -0.95 -14.83
N PRO A 253 12.99 -2.05 -15.48
CA PRO A 253 13.71 -2.02 -16.77
C PRO A 253 12.95 -1.35 -17.91
N ILE A 254 11.62 -1.41 -17.91
CA ILE A 254 10.76 -0.74 -18.88
C ILE A 254 9.88 0.25 -18.11
N SER A 255 9.93 1.52 -18.50
CA SER A 255 9.16 2.57 -17.85
C SER A 255 7.66 2.46 -18.15
N GLU A 256 6.88 3.27 -17.43
CA GLU A 256 5.44 3.45 -17.55
C GLU A 256 4.96 3.73 -18.98
N SER A 257 5.69 4.52 -19.71
CA SER A 257 5.42 4.81 -21.11
C SER A 257 6.06 3.82 -22.09
N GLY A 258 6.53 2.66 -21.61
CA GLY A 258 7.14 1.64 -22.47
C GLY A 258 8.56 1.98 -22.95
N GLN A 259 9.22 2.99 -22.39
CA GLN A 259 10.60 3.33 -22.73
C GLN A 259 11.58 2.39 -22.06
N THR A 260 12.71 2.09 -22.73
CA THR A 260 13.80 1.34 -22.13
C THR A 260 14.60 2.19 -21.17
N THR A 261 14.83 1.69 -19.95
CA THR A 261 15.68 2.32 -18.94
C THR A 261 17.14 1.82 -19.02
N PRO A 262 18.09 2.40 -18.30
CA PRO A 262 19.44 1.83 -18.18
C PRO A 262 19.41 0.37 -17.70
N LYS A 263 18.54 0.01 -16.75
CA LYS A 263 18.37 -1.37 -16.28
C LYS A 263 17.98 -2.36 -17.38
N TYR A 264 17.17 -1.93 -18.35
CA TYR A 264 16.80 -2.76 -19.50
C TYR A 264 18.04 -3.20 -20.30
N TRP A 265 18.95 -2.28 -20.58
CA TRP A 265 20.12 -2.55 -21.38
C TRP A 265 21.14 -3.44 -20.65
N GLU A 266 21.31 -3.21 -19.34
CA GLU A 266 22.16 -4.07 -18.50
C GLU A 266 21.57 -5.50 -18.41
N LEU A 267 20.27 -5.61 -18.17
CA LEU A 267 19.55 -6.89 -18.16
C LEU A 267 19.69 -7.63 -19.49
N ARG A 268 19.48 -6.93 -20.61
CA ARG A 268 19.61 -7.48 -21.95
C ARG A 268 21.02 -8.03 -22.20
N LYS A 269 22.05 -7.29 -21.77
CA LYS A 269 23.44 -7.71 -21.85
C LYS A 269 23.72 -8.95 -21.00
N ALA A 270 23.25 -8.99 -19.76
CA ALA A 270 23.42 -10.12 -18.86
C ALA A 270 22.77 -11.40 -19.42
N LEU A 271 21.51 -11.31 -19.87
CA LEU A 271 20.77 -12.44 -20.41
C LEU A 271 21.41 -13.02 -21.69
N SER A 272 22.17 -12.22 -22.46
CA SER A 272 22.83 -12.73 -23.69
C SER A 272 23.80 -13.88 -23.43
N LYS A 273 24.37 -13.99 -22.24
CA LYS A 273 25.28 -15.09 -21.84
C LYS A 273 24.57 -16.46 -21.80
N TYR A 274 23.25 -16.47 -21.59
CA TYR A 274 22.44 -17.67 -21.36
C TYR A 274 21.58 -18.06 -22.56
N MET A 275 21.74 -17.40 -23.72
CA MET A 275 20.89 -17.62 -24.89
C MET A 275 21.39 -18.74 -25.80
N ASN A 276 22.45 -19.48 -25.45
CA ASN A 276 22.96 -20.64 -26.22
C ASN A 276 23.12 -20.40 -27.73
N GLY A 277 23.50 -19.19 -28.13
CA GLY A 277 23.67 -18.80 -29.53
C GLY A 277 22.40 -18.30 -30.23
N GLU A 278 21.26 -18.27 -29.57
CA GLU A 278 20.05 -17.63 -30.08
C GLU A 278 20.25 -16.12 -30.21
N LYS A 279 19.60 -15.53 -31.21
CA LYS A 279 19.64 -14.07 -31.39
C LYS A 279 18.62 -13.41 -30.49
N GLN A 280 19.05 -12.35 -29.82
CA GLN A 280 18.13 -11.49 -29.09
C GLN A 280 17.08 -10.85 -30.02
N ALA A 281 15.83 -10.84 -29.61
CA ALA A 281 14.78 -10.12 -30.31
C ALA A 281 15.14 -8.64 -30.53
N LYS A 282 14.74 -8.09 -31.66
CA LYS A 282 14.94 -6.68 -31.95
C LYS A 282 14.07 -5.84 -31.01
N VAL A 283 14.64 -4.79 -30.42
CA VAL A 283 13.86 -3.81 -29.68
C VAL A 283 12.91 -3.11 -30.66
N PRO A 284 11.59 -3.07 -30.38
CA PRO A 284 10.65 -2.39 -31.27
C PRO A 284 10.90 -0.87 -31.29
N ALA A 285 10.33 -0.19 -32.26
CA ALA A 285 10.34 1.28 -32.27
C ALA A 285 9.52 1.79 -31.07
N LEU A 286 10.14 2.59 -30.23
CA LEU A 286 9.49 3.13 -29.03
C LEU A 286 8.60 4.32 -29.41
N ILE A 287 7.44 4.43 -28.75
CA ILE A 287 6.56 5.60 -28.83
C ILE A 287 7.23 6.71 -28.03
N LYS A 288 7.50 7.86 -28.68
CA LYS A 288 8.09 9.02 -27.98
C LYS A 288 7.00 9.85 -27.33
N PRO A 289 7.08 10.12 -26.02
CA PRO A 289 6.18 11.05 -25.38
C PRO A 289 6.29 12.46 -25.97
N ILE A 290 5.16 13.16 -26.04
CA ILE A 290 5.09 14.53 -26.56
C ILE A 290 5.02 15.55 -25.43
N ARG A 291 5.42 16.79 -25.74
CA ARG A 291 5.13 17.96 -24.92
C ARG A 291 3.81 18.58 -25.33
N ILE A 292 3.03 19.01 -24.34
CA ILE A 292 1.82 19.82 -24.53
C ILE A 292 2.11 21.18 -23.90
N PRO A 293 1.93 22.29 -24.65
CA PRO A 293 2.13 23.63 -24.09
C PRO A 293 1.26 23.87 -22.86
N SER A 294 1.72 24.70 -21.96
CA SER A 294 0.96 25.07 -20.77
C SER A 294 -0.43 25.61 -21.14
N PHE A 295 -1.44 25.14 -20.43
CA PHE A 295 -2.83 25.53 -20.59
C PHE A 295 -3.45 25.86 -19.23
N GLN A 296 -4.51 26.70 -19.28
CA GLN A 296 -5.20 27.16 -18.08
C GLN A 296 -6.52 26.42 -17.92
N PHE A 297 -6.89 26.12 -16.69
CA PHE A 297 -8.25 25.73 -16.34
C PHE A 297 -9.10 27.00 -16.26
N THR A 298 -10.27 26.95 -16.85
CA THR A 298 -11.14 28.13 -17.05
C THR A 298 -12.44 28.03 -16.28
N GLU A 299 -12.81 26.85 -15.81
CA GLU A 299 -14.08 26.60 -15.13
C GLU A 299 -13.84 25.84 -13.83
N MET A 300 -14.65 26.15 -12.83
CA MET A 300 -14.67 25.46 -11.54
C MET A 300 -16.09 25.16 -11.07
N ALA A 301 -16.24 24.12 -10.28
CA ALA A 301 -17.44 23.77 -9.56
C ALA A 301 -17.07 23.60 -8.07
N PRO A 302 -17.31 24.61 -7.21
CA PRO A 302 -17.01 24.54 -5.78
C PRO A 302 -17.72 23.35 -5.13
N LEU A 303 -17.00 22.62 -4.27
CA LEU A 303 -17.51 21.38 -3.68
C LEU A 303 -18.80 21.58 -2.90
N PHE A 304 -18.83 22.55 -2.01
CA PHE A 304 -19.98 22.75 -1.10
C PHE A 304 -21.26 23.23 -1.83
N ASP A 305 -21.14 23.78 -3.04
CA ASP A 305 -22.26 24.16 -3.91
C ASP A 305 -22.76 22.99 -4.76
N ASN A 306 -22.04 21.87 -4.79
CA ASN A 306 -22.29 20.72 -5.64
C ASN A 306 -22.46 19.40 -4.89
N LEU A 307 -22.83 19.47 -3.61
CA LEU A 307 -23.07 18.26 -2.83
C LEU A 307 -24.25 17.47 -3.37
N PRO A 308 -24.18 16.15 -3.44
CA PRO A 308 -25.31 15.29 -3.82
C PRO A 308 -26.40 15.29 -2.73
N ALA A 309 -27.44 14.48 -2.92
CA ALA A 309 -28.47 14.33 -1.90
C ALA A 309 -27.92 13.72 -0.61
N ALA A 310 -28.25 14.33 0.53
CA ALA A 310 -27.84 13.87 1.84
C ALA A 310 -28.55 12.56 2.24
N LYS A 311 -27.81 11.66 2.84
CA LYS A 311 -28.34 10.54 3.64
C LYS A 311 -28.35 10.98 5.10
N LYS A 312 -29.44 10.71 5.83
CA LYS A 312 -29.52 11.06 7.27
C LYS A 312 -29.31 9.81 8.11
N ASP A 313 -28.44 9.94 9.11
CA ASP A 313 -28.17 8.86 10.07
C ASP A 313 -27.91 9.47 11.47
N CYS A 314 -28.39 8.79 12.50
CA CYS A 314 -28.13 9.24 13.88
C CYS A 314 -26.66 9.04 14.27
N ASN A 315 -26.02 7.99 13.75
CA ASN A 315 -24.65 7.62 14.07
C ASN A 315 -23.78 7.64 12.82
N ILE A 316 -22.48 7.83 13.03
CA ILE A 316 -21.49 7.65 11.96
C ILE A 316 -21.39 6.19 11.55
N ARG A 317 -21.21 5.96 10.25
CA ARG A 317 -20.92 4.67 9.66
C ARG A 317 -19.82 4.81 8.61
N THR A 318 -19.23 3.66 8.24
CA THR A 318 -18.19 3.59 7.21
C THR A 318 -18.75 3.83 5.79
N MET A 319 -17.89 4.10 4.83
CA MET A 319 -18.29 4.29 3.44
C MET A 319 -18.99 3.05 2.86
N GLU A 320 -18.52 1.86 3.21
CA GLU A 320 -19.10 0.57 2.76
C GLU A 320 -20.55 0.41 3.22
N GLU A 321 -20.89 0.88 4.42
CA GLU A 321 -22.26 0.87 4.93
C GLU A 321 -23.16 1.87 4.19
N TYR A 322 -22.59 2.94 3.65
CA TYR A 322 -23.27 3.89 2.76
C TYR A 322 -23.27 3.46 1.30
N ASN A 323 -22.78 2.24 1.02
CA ASN A 323 -22.68 1.68 -0.33
C ASN A 323 -21.73 2.45 -1.24
N GLN A 324 -20.62 2.90 -0.71
CA GLN A 324 -19.56 3.61 -1.43
C GLN A 324 -18.23 2.91 -1.20
N GLY A 325 -17.51 2.57 -2.27
CA GLY A 325 -16.20 1.91 -2.20
C GLY A 325 -15.02 2.85 -2.32
N PHE A 326 -15.18 3.92 -3.10
CA PHE A 326 -14.10 4.82 -3.48
C PHE A 326 -14.53 6.29 -3.41
N GLY A 327 -13.57 7.21 -3.52
CA GLY A 327 -13.81 8.64 -3.54
C GLY A 327 -13.78 9.28 -2.17
N SER A 328 -14.57 10.32 -1.99
CA SER A 328 -14.65 11.06 -0.73
C SER A 328 -16.05 10.99 -0.13
N ILE A 329 -16.13 11.22 1.17
CA ILE A 329 -17.40 11.26 1.88
C ILE A 329 -17.42 12.49 2.80
N LEU A 330 -18.51 13.24 2.79
CA LEU A 330 -18.68 14.38 3.68
C LEU A 330 -19.69 14.04 4.77
N TYR A 331 -19.27 14.19 6.02
CA TYR A 331 -20.11 14.08 7.19
C TYR A 331 -20.42 15.47 7.73
N ARG A 332 -21.69 15.81 7.89
CA ARG A 332 -22.17 17.10 8.37
C ARG A 332 -23.08 16.94 9.58
N THR A 333 -22.84 17.73 10.62
CA THR A 333 -23.76 17.87 11.76
C THR A 333 -23.79 19.30 12.28
N THR A 334 -24.70 19.58 13.21
CA THR A 334 -24.77 20.86 13.93
C THR A 334 -24.26 20.71 15.35
N LEU A 335 -23.55 21.73 15.80
CA LEU A 335 -22.91 21.74 17.13
C LEU A 335 -23.75 22.37 18.19
N PRO A 336 -23.62 21.97 19.48
CA PRO A 336 -24.11 22.73 20.62
C PRO A 336 -23.34 24.07 20.74
N GLU A 337 -23.84 24.98 21.55
CA GLU A 337 -23.09 26.19 21.91
C GLU A 337 -21.79 25.78 22.63
N MET A 338 -20.66 26.31 22.17
CA MET A 338 -19.35 26.15 22.81
C MET A 338 -18.77 27.51 23.12
N LYS A 339 -18.72 27.86 24.42
CA LYS A 339 -18.28 29.18 24.91
C LYS A 339 -16.75 29.32 24.94
N THR A 340 -16.05 28.21 24.99
CA THR A 340 -14.59 28.12 25.04
C THR A 340 -14.09 27.17 23.94
N PRO A 341 -12.83 27.30 23.54
CA PRO A 341 -12.22 26.28 22.65
C PRO A 341 -12.34 24.88 23.24
N SER A 342 -12.47 23.90 22.38
CA SER A 342 -12.67 22.49 22.70
C SER A 342 -11.71 21.62 21.94
N LEU A 343 -11.69 20.34 22.23
CA LEU A 343 -10.94 19.34 21.49
C LEU A 343 -11.92 18.50 20.66
N LEU A 344 -11.80 18.56 19.33
CA LEU A 344 -12.50 17.65 18.44
C LEU A 344 -11.65 16.40 18.26
N THR A 345 -12.21 15.23 18.56
CA THR A 345 -11.60 13.93 18.31
C THR A 345 -12.40 13.19 17.26
N VAL A 346 -11.76 12.85 16.14
CA VAL A 346 -12.31 11.98 15.10
C VAL A 346 -11.62 10.63 15.23
N ASN A 347 -12.35 9.66 15.75
CA ASN A 347 -11.80 8.34 15.97
C ASN A 347 -11.74 7.56 14.65
N ASP A 348 -10.52 7.34 14.18
CA ASP A 348 -10.16 6.65 12.97
C ASP A 348 -10.82 7.20 11.69
N ALA A 349 -10.35 8.37 11.25
CA ALA A 349 -10.64 8.89 9.92
C ALA A 349 -9.75 8.17 8.88
N HIS A 350 -10.35 7.45 7.99
CA HIS A 350 -9.69 6.69 6.92
C HIS A 350 -9.99 7.33 5.57
N ASP A 351 -9.09 8.20 4.98
CA ASP A 351 -7.67 8.29 5.38
C ASP A 351 -7.18 9.73 5.60
N TYR A 352 -7.70 10.69 4.81
CA TYR A 352 -7.34 12.10 4.91
C TYR A 352 -8.60 12.94 5.14
N ALA A 353 -8.74 13.51 6.32
CA ALA A 353 -9.91 14.29 6.69
C ALA A 353 -9.59 15.78 6.75
N GLN A 354 -10.48 16.60 6.22
CA GLN A 354 -10.51 18.05 6.40
C GLN A 354 -11.72 18.45 7.21
N VAL A 355 -11.51 19.33 8.19
CA VAL A 355 -12.53 19.78 9.13
C VAL A 355 -12.86 21.24 8.89
N PHE A 356 -14.16 21.55 8.77
CA PHE A 356 -14.65 22.92 8.55
C PHE A 356 -15.73 23.29 9.58
N LEU A 357 -15.71 24.52 10.02
CA LEU A 357 -16.76 25.13 10.85
C LEU A 357 -17.42 26.27 10.06
N ASP A 358 -18.72 26.15 9.78
CA ASP A 358 -19.49 27.10 8.94
C ASP A 358 -18.78 27.42 7.61
N GLY A 359 -18.11 26.43 7.00
CA GLY A 359 -17.34 26.57 5.77
C GLY A 359 -15.89 27.04 5.97
N LYS A 360 -15.52 27.46 7.18
CA LYS A 360 -14.13 27.84 7.48
C LYS A 360 -13.31 26.59 7.77
N TYR A 361 -12.20 26.42 7.04
CA TYR A 361 -11.24 25.35 7.29
C TYR A 361 -10.60 25.53 8.67
N ILE A 362 -10.64 24.48 9.47
CA ILE A 362 -10.07 24.44 10.82
C ILE A 362 -8.75 23.68 10.84
N GLY A 363 -8.69 22.57 10.13
CA GLY A 363 -7.49 21.74 10.09
C GLY A 363 -7.74 20.42 9.36
N LYS A 364 -6.69 19.60 9.33
CA LYS A 364 -6.73 18.26 8.74
C LYS A 364 -6.40 17.19 9.77
N LEU A 365 -6.79 15.97 9.46
CA LEU A 365 -6.36 14.76 10.16
C LEU A 365 -5.82 13.79 9.10
N ASP A 366 -4.56 13.43 9.20
CA ASP A 366 -3.85 12.57 8.27
C ASP A 366 -3.54 11.22 8.95
N ARG A 367 -4.16 10.17 8.44
CA ARG A 367 -3.99 8.81 8.98
C ARG A 367 -2.54 8.35 8.98
N ARG A 368 -1.73 8.79 8.01
CA ARG A 368 -0.29 8.45 7.95
C ARG A 368 0.47 8.86 9.20
N ASN A 369 0.03 9.95 9.84
CA ASN A 369 0.62 10.52 11.05
C ASN A 369 -0.12 10.10 12.32
N GLY A 370 -1.14 9.24 12.23
CA GLY A 370 -1.98 8.90 13.38
C GLY A 370 -2.80 10.07 13.96
N GLU A 371 -3.01 11.15 13.20
CA GLU A 371 -3.70 12.35 13.65
C GLU A 371 -5.19 12.05 13.89
N LYS A 372 -5.67 12.32 15.11
CA LYS A 372 -7.07 12.06 15.50
C LYS A 372 -7.75 13.27 16.14
N GLN A 373 -6.99 14.29 16.51
CA GLN A 373 -7.48 15.42 17.32
C GLN A 373 -7.13 16.77 16.72
N LEU A 374 -8.03 17.72 16.87
CA LEU A 374 -7.84 19.12 16.51
C LEU A 374 -8.35 20.03 17.62
N GLU A 375 -7.63 21.13 17.90
CA GLU A 375 -8.20 22.24 18.63
C GLU A 375 -9.36 22.83 17.82
N PHE A 376 -10.51 22.99 18.47
CA PHE A 376 -11.73 23.43 17.84
C PHE A 376 -12.22 24.72 18.48
N PRO A 377 -12.48 25.80 17.72
CA PRO A 377 -12.83 27.10 18.28
C PRO A 377 -14.20 27.11 18.95
N ALA A 378 -14.42 28.09 19.83
CA ALA A 378 -15.74 28.38 20.35
C ALA A 378 -16.71 28.68 19.19
N CYS A 379 -17.97 28.25 19.34
CA CYS A 379 -18.98 28.45 18.30
C CYS A 379 -20.40 28.59 18.88
N PRO A 380 -21.32 29.29 18.18
CA PRO A 380 -22.69 29.39 18.58
C PRO A 380 -23.45 28.07 18.45
N LYS A 381 -24.57 27.93 19.14
CA LYS A 381 -25.47 26.79 18.94
C LYS A 381 -25.97 26.75 17.51
N GLY A 382 -25.89 25.55 16.91
CA GLY A 382 -26.32 25.33 15.54
C GLY A 382 -25.24 25.61 14.48
N ALA A 383 -24.00 25.94 14.90
CA ALA A 383 -22.86 26.02 14.01
C ALA A 383 -22.67 24.69 13.23
N ARG A 384 -22.33 24.78 11.97
CA ARG A 384 -22.21 23.63 11.08
C ARG A 384 -20.80 23.05 11.12
N LEU A 385 -20.68 21.81 11.52
CA LEU A 385 -19.46 21.02 11.38
C LEU A 385 -19.52 20.19 10.09
N ASP A 386 -18.52 20.33 9.24
CA ASP A 386 -18.28 19.50 8.08
C ASP A 386 -16.95 18.75 8.23
N ILE A 387 -16.96 17.45 8.04
CA ILE A 387 -15.75 16.60 7.99
C ILE A 387 -15.73 15.90 6.63
N LEU A 388 -14.85 16.36 5.75
CA LEU A 388 -14.63 15.79 4.43
C LEU A 388 -13.51 14.75 4.54
N VAL A 389 -13.81 13.49 4.29
CA VAL A 389 -12.84 12.38 4.33
C VAL A 389 -12.60 11.85 2.93
N GLU A 390 -11.37 11.92 2.46
CA GLU A 390 -10.94 11.23 1.24
C GLU A 390 -10.45 9.82 1.61
N ALA A 391 -11.04 8.83 0.96
CA ALA A 391 -10.55 7.47 0.99
C ALA A 391 -9.39 7.31 0.02
N MET A 392 -8.22 7.00 0.52
CA MET A 392 -7.09 6.53 -0.29
C MET A 392 -7.19 5.02 -0.51
N GLY A 393 -6.18 4.40 -1.10
CA GLY A 393 -6.17 2.95 -1.30
C GLY A 393 -6.32 2.18 0.02
N ARG A 394 -7.03 1.05 -0.02
CA ARG A 394 -7.06 0.10 1.11
C ARG A 394 -5.74 -0.63 1.22
N ILE A 395 -5.38 -0.97 2.44
CA ILE A 395 -4.18 -1.75 2.73
C ILE A 395 -4.19 -3.03 1.89
N ASN A 396 -3.08 -3.29 1.20
CA ASN A 396 -2.93 -4.40 0.26
C ASN A 396 -2.21 -5.61 0.86
N PHE A 397 -1.51 -5.46 1.98
CA PHE A 397 -0.64 -6.50 2.52
C PHE A 397 -0.80 -6.66 4.04
N GLY A 398 -0.54 -7.88 4.53
CA GLY A 398 -0.61 -8.22 5.95
C GLY A 398 -2.05 -8.38 6.48
N ARG A 399 -2.19 -8.44 7.80
CA ARG A 399 -3.47 -8.74 8.47
C ARG A 399 -4.48 -7.59 8.40
N ALA A 400 -4.01 -6.37 8.20
CA ALA A 400 -4.84 -5.16 8.19
C ALA A 400 -5.57 -4.89 6.86
N ILE A 401 -5.62 -5.84 5.94
CA ILE A 401 -6.31 -5.72 4.64
C ILE A 401 -7.83 -5.49 4.76
N LYS A 402 -8.43 -5.79 5.92
CA LYS A 402 -9.83 -5.47 6.22
C LYS A 402 -9.96 -4.00 6.60
N ASP A 403 -9.70 -3.12 5.64
CA ASP A 403 -9.56 -1.68 5.81
C ASP A 403 -10.82 -0.92 5.39
N PHE A 404 -11.70 -0.63 6.35
CA PHE A 404 -12.90 0.18 6.13
C PHE A 404 -12.54 1.66 5.88
N LYS A 405 -13.36 2.37 5.10
CA LYS A 405 -13.16 3.77 4.73
C LYS A 405 -14.19 4.73 5.33
N GLY A 406 -13.86 6.03 5.33
CA GLY A 406 -14.64 7.06 6.01
C GLY A 406 -14.28 7.18 7.49
N ILE A 407 -15.22 7.58 8.34
CA ILE A 407 -15.02 7.59 9.79
C ILE A 407 -15.49 6.25 10.34
N THR A 408 -14.58 5.47 10.91
CA THR A 408 -14.85 4.07 11.26
C THR A 408 -15.40 3.86 12.67
N GLN A 409 -15.30 4.86 13.57
CA GLN A 409 -15.74 4.75 14.95
C GLN A 409 -16.67 5.90 15.36
N SER A 410 -16.14 7.03 15.88
CA SER A 410 -16.92 8.11 16.45
C SER A 410 -16.31 9.48 16.20
N VAL A 411 -17.10 10.51 16.38
CA VAL A 411 -16.65 11.90 16.48
C VAL A 411 -17.08 12.48 17.83
N GLU A 412 -16.13 13.01 18.57
CA GLU A 412 -16.31 13.44 19.94
C GLU A 412 -15.86 14.89 20.12
N LEU A 413 -16.56 15.62 20.98
CA LEU A 413 -16.18 16.92 21.46
C LEU A 413 -15.87 16.84 22.94
N THR A 414 -14.66 17.28 23.32
CA THR A 414 -14.26 17.41 24.71
C THR A 414 -14.15 18.90 25.08
N VAL A 415 -14.93 19.34 26.03
CA VAL A 415 -14.93 20.71 26.58
C VAL A 415 -14.47 20.67 28.02
N ASP A 416 -13.78 21.73 28.47
CA ASP A 416 -13.52 21.93 29.90
C ASP A 416 -14.70 22.66 30.55
N ILE A 417 -15.26 22.10 31.61
CA ILE A 417 -16.29 22.70 32.42
C ILE A 417 -15.77 22.76 33.87
N ASP A 418 -15.42 23.96 34.30
CA ASP A 418 -14.89 24.23 35.66
C ASP A 418 -13.65 23.36 36.01
N GLY A 419 -12.71 23.21 35.07
CA GLY A 419 -11.50 22.43 35.24
C GLY A 419 -11.70 20.90 35.12
N ARG A 420 -12.84 20.46 34.59
CA ARG A 420 -13.14 19.04 34.33
C ARG A 420 -13.44 18.80 32.86
N PRO A 421 -12.76 17.87 32.20
CA PRO A 421 -13.08 17.52 30.82
C PRO A 421 -14.42 16.79 30.75
N PHE A 422 -15.29 17.26 29.88
CA PHE A 422 -16.55 16.62 29.53
C PHE A 422 -16.54 16.26 28.04
N THR A 423 -16.72 14.99 27.72
CA THR A 423 -16.72 14.48 26.35
C THR A 423 -18.12 14.05 25.93
N CYS A 424 -18.57 14.47 24.76
CA CYS A 424 -19.81 14.01 24.15
C CYS A 424 -19.60 13.51 22.71
N ASN A 425 -20.29 12.45 22.38
CA ASN A 425 -20.37 11.94 21.00
C ASN A 425 -21.32 12.81 20.17
N LEU A 426 -20.84 13.25 19.02
CA LEU A 426 -21.68 13.95 18.04
C LEU A 426 -22.58 12.95 17.29
N LYS A 427 -23.81 13.35 17.02
CA LYS A 427 -24.87 12.56 16.41
C LYS A 427 -25.62 13.37 15.35
N ASP A 428 -26.63 12.73 14.74
CA ASP A 428 -27.56 13.34 13.78
C ASP A 428 -26.82 13.91 12.54
N TRP A 429 -26.25 13.00 11.76
CA TRP A 429 -25.42 13.30 10.63
C TRP A 429 -26.21 13.36 9.31
N GLU A 430 -25.85 14.32 8.48
CA GLU A 430 -26.11 14.34 7.06
C GLU A 430 -24.84 13.87 6.35
N VAL A 431 -24.97 12.83 5.52
CA VAL A 431 -23.83 12.18 4.87
C VAL A 431 -23.97 12.30 3.36
N TYR A 432 -22.90 12.74 2.70
CA TYR A 432 -22.87 13.00 1.26
C TYR A 432 -21.81 12.10 0.61
N ASN A 433 -22.25 11.20 -0.25
CA ASN A 433 -21.36 10.33 -1.01
C ASN A 433 -20.81 11.08 -2.24
N LEU A 434 -19.51 11.36 -2.24
CA LEU A 434 -18.80 11.96 -3.38
C LEU A 434 -18.12 10.83 -4.14
N GLU A 435 -18.85 10.20 -5.04
CA GLU A 435 -18.38 9.02 -5.77
C GLU A 435 -17.23 9.35 -6.71
N ASP A 436 -16.22 8.49 -6.78
CA ASP A 436 -15.10 8.64 -7.70
C ASP A 436 -15.48 8.08 -9.06
N THR A 437 -16.25 8.86 -9.82
CA THR A 437 -16.63 8.53 -11.19
C THR A 437 -16.58 9.78 -12.07
N TYR A 438 -16.17 9.61 -13.32
CA TYR A 438 -16.19 10.70 -14.29
C TYR A 438 -17.58 11.32 -14.43
N ASP A 439 -18.64 10.50 -14.42
CA ASP A 439 -20.01 10.97 -14.54
C ASP A 439 -20.45 11.85 -13.37
N PHE A 440 -19.98 11.55 -12.16
CA PHE A 440 -20.24 12.39 -10.99
C PHE A 440 -19.61 13.77 -11.17
N TYR A 441 -18.33 13.84 -11.52
CA TYR A 441 -17.60 15.11 -11.61
C TYR A 441 -18.00 15.96 -12.81
N LYS A 442 -18.19 15.37 -13.99
CA LYS A 442 -18.57 16.14 -15.20
C LYS A 442 -19.94 16.81 -15.09
N ASN A 443 -20.84 16.26 -14.26
CA ASN A 443 -22.20 16.77 -14.07
C ASN A 443 -22.31 17.84 -12.99
N MET A 444 -21.22 18.22 -12.31
CA MET A 444 -21.20 19.35 -11.39
C MET A 444 -21.52 20.66 -12.10
N LYS A 445 -22.01 21.64 -11.35
CA LYS A 445 -22.35 22.97 -11.89
C LYS A 445 -21.11 23.82 -12.04
N PHE A 446 -20.48 23.72 -13.18
CA PHE A 446 -19.30 24.51 -13.52
C PHE A 446 -19.65 25.96 -13.79
N GLN A 447 -18.79 26.86 -13.37
CA GLN A 447 -18.83 28.31 -13.63
C GLN A 447 -17.42 28.80 -13.96
N PRO A 448 -17.28 29.96 -14.65
CA PRO A 448 -15.96 30.55 -14.87
C PRO A 448 -15.20 30.76 -13.55
N ILE A 449 -13.90 30.53 -13.56
CA ILE A 449 -13.05 30.76 -12.38
C ILE A 449 -12.96 32.26 -12.11
N GLY A 450 -13.49 32.72 -10.98
CA GLY A 450 -13.33 34.10 -10.51
C GLY A 450 -12.12 34.23 -9.57
N SER A 451 -12.13 33.50 -8.47
CA SER A 451 -11.05 33.47 -7.47
C SER A 451 -10.73 32.03 -7.10
N LEU A 452 -9.47 31.77 -6.78
CA LEU A 452 -9.01 30.48 -6.24
C LEU A 452 -9.10 30.44 -4.70
N LYS A 453 -9.45 31.57 -4.11
CA LYS A 453 -9.63 31.72 -2.69
C LYS A 453 -11.02 32.27 -2.39
N ASP A 454 -11.61 31.75 -1.33
CA ASP A 454 -12.88 32.23 -0.77
C ASP A 454 -12.72 33.59 -0.07
N GLU A 455 -13.80 34.09 0.48
CA GLU A 455 -13.83 35.37 1.23
C GLU A 455 -12.93 35.37 2.48
N LEU A 456 -12.59 34.18 2.99
CA LEU A 456 -11.69 33.97 4.12
C LEU A 456 -10.21 33.79 3.71
N GLY A 457 -9.93 33.88 2.40
CA GLY A 457 -8.58 33.69 1.86
C GLY A 457 -8.12 32.24 1.74
N GLN A 458 -9.03 31.26 1.93
CA GLN A 458 -8.76 29.83 1.86
C GLN A 458 -8.87 29.31 0.44
N ARG A 459 -8.04 28.32 0.05
CA ARG A 459 -8.16 27.63 -1.23
C ARG A 459 -9.53 26.94 -1.33
N ILE A 460 -10.13 26.95 -2.51
CA ILE A 460 -11.49 26.44 -2.73
C ILE A 460 -11.41 24.96 -3.18
N PRO A 461 -11.88 24.00 -2.38
CA PRO A 461 -12.03 22.63 -2.83
C PRO A 461 -13.14 22.49 -3.88
N GLY A 462 -12.92 21.68 -4.91
CA GLY A 462 -13.92 21.48 -5.96
C GLY A 462 -13.37 20.82 -7.22
N CYS A 463 -14.20 20.77 -8.25
CA CYS A 463 -13.80 20.33 -9.57
C CYS A 463 -13.36 21.51 -10.42
N TYR A 464 -12.28 21.31 -11.17
CA TYR A 464 -11.73 22.26 -12.12
C TYR A 464 -11.67 21.62 -13.49
N ARG A 465 -12.05 22.37 -14.54
CA ARG A 465 -12.14 21.86 -15.91
C ARG A 465 -11.38 22.73 -16.89
N ALA A 466 -10.67 22.06 -17.79
CA ALA A 466 -10.00 22.69 -18.93
C ALA A 466 -10.15 21.85 -20.20
N THR A 467 -9.86 22.48 -21.33
CA THR A 467 -9.55 21.79 -22.58
C THR A 467 -8.14 22.16 -23.04
N PHE A 468 -7.45 21.20 -23.66
CA PHE A 468 -6.15 21.41 -24.28
C PHE A 468 -6.12 20.77 -25.67
N LYS A 469 -5.23 21.26 -26.55
CA LYS A 469 -5.16 20.80 -27.94
C LYS A 469 -3.94 19.92 -28.18
N VAL A 470 -4.20 18.82 -28.90
CA VAL A 470 -3.14 17.89 -29.34
C VAL A 470 -3.22 17.78 -30.87
N ASN A 471 -2.11 18.06 -31.55
CA ASN A 471 -2.07 17.97 -33.04
C ASN A 471 -1.86 16.50 -33.47
N LYS A 472 -1.01 15.78 -32.81
CA LYS A 472 -0.72 14.36 -33.06
C LYS A 472 -0.71 13.65 -31.72
N PRO A 473 -1.75 12.83 -31.42
CA PRO A 473 -1.80 12.07 -30.17
C PRO A 473 -0.58 11.15 -30.01
N SER A 474 0.01 11.20 -28.85
CA SER A 474 1.08 10.32 -28.36
C SER A 474 1.11 10.43 -26.83
N ASP A 475 1.88 9.57 -26.17
CA ASP A 475 2.04 9.57 -24.72
C ASP A 475 2.55 10.92 -24.22
N THR A 476 2.18 11.28 -23.00
CA THR A 476 2.65 12.50 -22.31
C THR A 476 2.51 12.34 -20.81
N PHE A 477 3.12 13.26 -20.04
CA PHE A 477 3.01 13.32 -18.59
C PHE A 477 2.44 14.69 -18.20
N LEU A 478 1.18 14.75 -17.73
CA LEU A 478 0.59 16.02 -17.29
C LEU A 478 1.11 16.41 -15.92
N ASN A 479 1.60 17.64 -15.80
CA ASN A 479 2.18 18.19 -14.59
C ASN A 479 1.11 18.82 -13.68
N PHE A 480 1.08 18.41 -12.41
CA PHE A 480 0.14 18.87 -11.38
C PHE A 480 0.82 19.43 -10.12
N GLU A 481 2.07 19.84 -10.17
CA GLU A 481 2.84 20.35 -9.02
C GLU A 481 2.21 21.56 -8.31
N THR A 482 1.32 22.31 -8.99
CA THR A 482 0.61 23.46 -8.40
C THR A 482 -0.74 23.11 -7.79
N TRP A 483 -1.15 21.85 -7.87
CA TRP A 483 -2.43 21.34 -7.38
C TRP A 483 -2.30 20.84 -5.92
N GLY A 484 -3.42 20.74 -5.23
CA GLY A 484 -3.48 20.34 -3.83
C GLY A 484 -3.48 18.82 -3.65
N LYS A 485 -4.67 18.22 -3.60
CA LYS A 485 -4.84 16.77 -3.40
C LYS A 485 -6.15 16.32 -4.03
N GLY A 486 -6.09 15.28 -4.86
CA GLY A 486 -7.32 14.77 -5.47
C GLY A 486 -7.11 13.82 -6.63
N LEU A 487 -8.02 13.87 -7.60
CA LEU A 487 -8.17 12.92 -8.70
C LEU A 487 -8.22 13.63 -10.04
N VAL A 488 -7.72 12.98 -11.09
CA VAL A 488 -7.64 13.54 -12.44
C VAL A 488 -8.31 12.60 -13.43
N TYR A 489 -9.11 13.21 -14.32
CA TYR A 489 -9.73 12.54 -15.47
C TYR A 489 -9.35 13.24 -16.77
N VAL A 490 -8.98 12.47 -17.78
CA VAL A 490 -8.72 12.97 -19.15
C VAL A 490 -9.62 12.22 -20.12
N ASN A 491 -10.45 12.94 -20.87
CA ASN A 491 -11.42 12.36 -21.83
C ASN A 491 -12.31 11.25 -21.23
N GLY A 492 -12.61 11.33 -19.93
CA GLY A 492 -13.40 10.33 -19.21
C GLY A 492 -12.61 9.17 -18.61
N HIS A 493 -11.32 9.09 -18.86
CA HIS A 493 -10.44 8.09 -18.27
C HIS A 493 -9.85 8.58 -16.94
N ALA A 494 -9.87 7.76 -15.92
CA ALA A 494 -9.23 8.04 -14.64
C ALA A 494 -7.71 7.95 -14.77
N MET A 495 -7.01 9.04 -14.45
CA MET A 495 -5.54 9.09 -14.51
C MET A 495 -4.87 8.76 -13.19
N GLY A 496 -5.59 8.86 -12.09
CA GLY A 496 -5.10 8.60 -10.74
C GLY A 496 -5.11 9.82 -9.83
N ARG A 497 -4.40 9.68 -8.72
CA ARG A 497 -4.31 10.69 -7.66
C ARG A 497 -3.16 11.65 -7.88
N ILE A 498 -3.38 12.86 -7.41
CA ILE A 498 -2.36 13.91 -7.23
C ILE A 498 -2.31 14.31 -5.75
N TRP A 499 -1.14 14.70 -5.29
CA TRP A 499 -0.96 15.28 -3.96
C TRP A 499 0.26 16.20 -3.94
N GLU A 500 0.07 17.45 -3.49
CA GLU A 500 1.15 18.46 -3.47
C GLU A 500 2.41 18.04 -2.71
N ILE A 501 2.33 17.06 -1.81
CA ILE A 501 3.48 16.61 -1.05
C ILE A 501 4.51 15.82 -1.88
N GLY A 502 4.10 15.19 -2.99
CA GLY A 502 4.97 14.34 -3.81
C GLY A 502 5.26 12.97 -3.20
N PRO A 503 6.23 12.22 -3.75
CA PRO A 503 7.26 12.61 -4.72
C PRO A 503 6.78 12.71 -6.18
N GLN A 504 5.67 12.05 -6.54
CA GLN A 504 5.10 12.12 -7.88
C GLN A 504 4.36 13.44 -8.10
N GLN A 505 4.70 14.16 -9.18
CA GLN A 505 4.06 15.41 -9.56
C GLN A 505 3.38 15.34 -10.94
N THR A 506 3.65 14.31 -11.72
CA THR A 506 3.04 14.12 -13.05
C THR A 506 2.20 12.86 -13.11
N LEU A 507 1.19 12.87 -13.99
CA LEU A 507 0.41 11.68 -14.32
C LEU A 507 0.64 11.29 -15.78
N TYR A 508 0.90 10.02 -16.04
CA TYR A 508 1.04 9.44 -17.35
C TYR A 508 -0.29 9.39 -18.08
N ILE A 509 -0.31 9.89 -19.32
CA ILE A 509 -1.47 9.87 -20.21
C ILE A 509 -1.11 9.05 -21.45
N PRO A 510 -1.68 7.86 -21.62
CA PRO A 510 -1.49 7.08 -22.83
C PRO A 510 -2.00 7.81 -24.06
N GLY A 511 -1.21 7.81 -25.13
CA GLY A 511 -1.57 8.51 -26.37
C GLY A 511 -2.84 7.98 -27.03
N CYS A 512 -3.22 6.72 -26.78
CA CYS A 512 -4.46 6.12 -27.27
C CYS A 512 -5.73 6.71 -26.61
N TRP A 513 -5.61 7.39 -25.46
CA TRP A 513 -6.72 8.10 -24.80
C TRP A 513 -6.81 9.56 -25.20
N LEU A 514 -5.81 10.07 -25.93
CA LEU A 514 -5.81 11.41 -26.47
C LEU A 514 -6.45 11.46 -27.87
N LYS A 515 -7.12 12.57 -28.17
CA LYS A 515 -7.74 12.86 -29.47
C LYS A 515 -6.94 13.92 -30.20
N LYS A 516 -6.90 13.83 -31.54
CA LYS A 516 -6.47 14.98 -32.35
C LYS A 516 -7.46 16.12 -32.20
N GLY A 517 -7.00 17.29 -31.83
CA GLY A 517 -7.84 18.44 -31.51
C GLY A 517 -8.02 18.63 -30.01
N GLU A 518 -9.22 18.91 -29.57
CA GLU A 518 -9.51 19.22 -28.17
C GLU A 518 -9.64 17.96 -27.31
N ASN A 519 -9.03 18.03 -26.13
CA ASN A 519 -9.08 17.02 -25.06
C ASN A 519 -9.54 17.70 -23.78
N GLU A 520 -10.44 17.06 -23.05
CA GLU A 520 -10.93 17.54 -21.76
C GLU A 520 -10.07 17.00 -20.61
N VAL A 521 -9.84 17.84 -19.62
CA VAL A 521 -9.29 17.42 -18.32
C VAL A 521 -10.15 17.96 -17.19
N ILE A 522 -10.50 17.08 -16.24
CA ILE A 522 -11.19 17.42 -14.99
C ILE A 522 -10.29 17.01 -13.83
N VAL A 523 -10.09 17.95 -12.90
CA VAL A 523 -9.39 17.70 -11.65
C VAL A 523 -10.36 17.92 -10.50
N PHE A 524 -10.57 16.91 -9.68
CA PHE A 524 -11.22 17.08 -8.39
C PHE A 524 -10.13 17.28 -7.33
N ASP A 525 -10.08 18.47 -6.75
CA ASP A 525 -9.07 18.86 -5.76
C ASP A 525 -9.75 19.21 -4.43
N ILE A 526 -9.52 18.39 -3.41
CA ILE A 526 -10.15 18.56 -2.10
C ILE A 526 -9.51 19.65 -1.25
N ILE A 527 -8.29 20.09 -1.59
CA ILE A 527 -7.58 21.19 -0.93
C ILE A 527 -7.79 22.50 -1.71
N GLY A 528 -7.86 22.39 -3.05
CA GLY A 528 -7.83 23.47 -4.00
C GLY A 528 -6.41 23.79 -4.52
N PRO A 529 -6.28 24.21 -5.78
CA PRO A 529 -5.00 24.50 -6.41
C PRO A 529 -4.39 25.82 -5.93
N LYS A 530 -3.06 25.94 -6.06
CA LYS A 530 -2.32 27.19 -5.93
C LYS A 530 -2.40 28.00 -7.23
N GLU A 531 -2.31 27.31 -8.37
CA GLU A 531 -2.46 27.82 -9.72
C GLU A 531 -3.24 26.82 -10.57
N VAL A 532 -4.12 27.30 -11.42
CA VAL A 532 -5.00 26.48 -12.28
C VAL A 532 -4.40 26.26 -13.65
N LYS A 533 -3.23 25.64 -13.68
CA LYS A 533 -2.51 25.34 -14.92
C LYS A 533 -2.02 23.90 -14.94
N SER A 534 -1.77 23.39 -16.15
CA SER A 534 -1.02 22.16 -16.38
C SER A 534 -0.28 22.25 -17.71
N GLU A 535 0.65 21.36 -17.94
CA GLU A 535 1.36 21.16 -19.20
C GLU A 535 1.69 19.69 -19.39
N GLY A 536 1.92 19.27 -20.62
CA GLY A 536 2.42 17.92 -20.90
C GLY A 536 3.94 17.90 -21.02
N LEU A 537 4.58 17.04 -20.27
CA LEU A 537 6.02 16.80 -20.30
C LEU A 537 6.35 15.53 -21.08
N SER A 538 7.55 15.46 -21.65
CA SER A 538 8.08 14.25 -22.31
C SER A 538 8.71 13.25 -21.35
N GLU A 539 8.96 13.65 -20.10
CA GLU A 539 9.52 12.85 -19.03
C GLU A 539 8.69 13.03 -17.75
N PRO A 540 8.55 12.00 -16.91
CA PRO A 540 7.82 12.12 -15.65
C PRO A 540 8.61 12.91 -14.60
N LEU A 541 7.90 13.44 -13.60
CA LEU A 541 8.46 13.99 -12.35
C LEU A 541 8.00 13.09 -11.23
N LEU A 542 8.88 12.20 -10.75
CA LEU A 542 8.60 11.18 -9.74
C LEU A 542 9.42 11.34 -8.45
N ASP A 543 10.34 12.31 -8.42
CA ASP A 543 11.33 12.51 -7.35
C ASP A 543 11.23 13.89 -6.66
N GLN A 544 10.12 14.59 -6.82
CA GLN A 544 9.94 15.93 -6.26
C GLN A 544 9.11 15.90 -4.97
N LEU A 545 9.77 15.71 -3.86
CA LEU A 545 9.18 15.76 -2.54
C LEU A 545 9.09 17.22 -2.07
N LEU A 546 7.86 17.73 -1.85
CA LEU A 546 7.64 19.12 -1.40
C LEU A 546 7.49 19.24 0.13
N VAL A 547 7.32 18.13 0.84
CA VAL A 547 7.27 18.07 2.31
C VAL A 547 8.29 17.05 2.78
N THR A 548 9.37 17.55 3.36
CA THR A 548 10.51 16.76 3.88
C THR A 548 10.26 16.29 5.31
N LYS A 549 9.14 15.66 5.63
CA LYS A 549 9.07 14.85 6.83
C LYS A 549 9.18 13.39 6.40
N PRO A 550 10.28 12.70 6.72
CA PRO A 550 10.32 11.26 6.61
C PRO A 550 9.17 10.68 7.44
N LEU A 551 8.63 9.56 7.00
CA LEU A 551 7.65 8.77 7.78
C LEU A 551 8.40 8.10 8.94
N THR A 552 8.80 8.87 9.92
CA THR A 552 9.47 8.42 11.14
C THR A 552 8.50 8.53 12.31
N HIS A 553 8.67 7.67 13.28
CA HIS A 553 7.80 7.58 14.45
C HIS A 553 8.28 8.44 15.64
N ARG A 554 9.08 9.46 15.34
CA ARG A 554 9.54 10.46 16.31
C ARG A 554 9.22 11.85 15.80
N ASN A 555 8.47 12.63 16.57
CA ASN A 555 8.28 14.04 16.27
C ASN A 555 9.48 14.88 16.74
N GLU A 556 9.65 16.06 16.16
CA GLU A 556 10.71 16.97 16.55
C GLU A 556 10.55 17.39 18.03
N GLY A 557 11.62 17.22 18.81
CA GLY A 557 11.64 17.51 20.23
C GLY A 557 11.21 16.36 21.16
N GLU A 558 10.61 15.28 20.63
CA GLU A 558 10.29 14.11 21.45
C GLU A 558 11.56 13.33 21.83
N ASN A 559 11.65 12.96 23.11
CA ASN A 559 12.69 12.10 23.63
C ASN A 559 12.08 11.15 24.66
N LEU A 560 12.17 9.86 24.41
CA LEU A 560 11.67 8.85 25.31
C LEU A 560 12.31 8.97 26.70
N ASP A 561 11.48 9.15 27.73
CA ASP A 561 11.92 9.17 29.11
C ASP A 561 11.66 7.84 29.81
N LEU A 562 12.72 7.07 30.02
CA LEU A 562 12.71 5.83 30.79
C LEU A 562 13.18 6.01 32.24
N SER A 563 13.40 7.26 32.68
CA SER A 563 13.80 7.56 34.06
C SER A 563 12.72 7.11 35.04
N GLY A 564 13.09 6.26 35.99
CA GLY A 564 12.14 5.70 36.96
C GLY A 564 11.37 4.47 36.51
N GLU A 565 11.49 4.06 35.23
CA GLU A 565 10.90 2.81 34.73
C GLU A 565 11.79 1.62 35.11
N GLN A 566 11.15 0.49 35.41
CA GLN A 566 11.87 -0.77 35.68
C GLN A 566 11.71 -1.73 34.51
N PRO A 567 12.81 -2.25 33.93
CA PRO A 567 12.70 -3.23 32.86
C PRO A 567 12.12 -4.56 33.41
N VAL A 568 11.23 -5.15 32.62
CA VAL A 568 10.69 -6.49 32.89
C VAL A 568 11.65 -7.59 32.46
N LEU A 569 12.61 -7.24 31.61
CA LEU A 569 13.68 -8.12 31.14
C LEU A 569 14.92 -7.27 30.83
N SER A 570 16.07 -7.75 31.25
CA SER A 570 17.38 -7.28 30.78
C SER A 570 18.19 -8.50 30.34
N GLY A 571 18.83 -8.42 29.18
CA GLY A 571 19.53 -9.58 28.65
C GLY A 571 20.39 -9.27 27.44
N SER A 572 20.88 -10.36 26.84
CA SER A 572 21.67 -10.28 25.61
C SER A 572 21.16 -11.30 24.60
N PHE A 573 21.16 -10.91 23.32
CA PHE A 573 20.97 -11.83 22.21
C PHE A 573 22.30 -12.45 21.80
N ASN A 574 22.24 -13.69 21.31
CA ASN A 574 23.42 -14.38 20.82
C ASN A 574 23.76 -13.90 19.39
N PRO A 575 25.04 -13.99 18.97
CA PRO A 575 25.37 -13.85 17.56
C PRO A 575 24.66 -14.91 16.70
N GLY A 576 24.33 -14.55 15.47
CA GLY A 576 23.70 -15.45 14.49
C GLY A 576 22.40 -14.90 13.93
N ASN A 577 21.88 -15.52 12.88
CA ASN A 577 20.77 -15.05 12.04
C ASN A 577 19.50 -15.90 12.17
N GLY A 578 19.26 -16.55 13.29
CA GLY A 578 18.02 -17.27 13.57
C GLY A 578 17.13 -16.55 14.58
N TRP A 579 15.89 -17.01 14.69
CA TRP A 579 14.99 -16.59 15.75
C TRP A 579 15.57 -16.90 17.12
N GLN A 580 15.49 -15.93 18.02
CA GLN A 580 15.91 -16.06 19.42
C GLN A 580 14.76 -15.68 20.34
N GLU A 581 14.60 -16.46 21.41
CA GLU A 581 13.58 -16.26 22.43
C GLU A 581 14.20 -15.87 23.77
N ARG A 582 13.56 -14.94 24.47
CA ARG A 582 13.86 -14.58 25.86
C ARG A 582 12.56 -14.50 26.63
N LYS A 583 12.48 -15.22 27.74
CA LYS A 583 11.31 -15.23 28.63
C LYS A 583 11.46 -14.19 29.72
N PHE A 584 10.35 -13.61 30.13
CA PHE A 584 10.29 -12.78 31.34
C PHE A 584 10.35 -13.65 32.58
N ASP A 585 10.88 -13.10 33.66
CA ASP A 585 10.95 -13.84 34.95
C ASP A 585 9.56 -14.17 35.49
N GLN A 586 8.58 -13.28 35.22
CA GLN A 586 7.17 -13.45 35.54
C GLN A 586 6.31 -12.85 34.45
N PRO A 587 5.07 -13.35 34.24
CA PRO A 587 4.12 -12.71 33.33
C PRO A 587 3.84 -11.26 33.73
N VAL A 588 3.81 -10.35 32.74
CA VAL A 588 3.57 -8.91 32.94
C VAL A 588 2.40 -8.46 32.07
N THR A 589 1.50 -7.65 32.64
CA THR A 589 0.34 -7.15 31.93
C THR A 589 0.52 -5.68 31.54
N GLY A 590 0.38 -5.37 30.23
CA GLY A 590 0.49 -4.02 29.73
C GLY A 590 -0.02 -3.88 28.30
N ARG A 591 0.00 -2.68 27.79
CA ARG A 591 -0.39 -2.34 26.41
C ARG A 591 0.79 -1.79 25.60
N TYR A 592 1.68 -1.07 26.23
CA TYR A 592 2.83 -0.44 25.59
C TYR A 592 4.10 -1.21 25.94
N VAL A 593 4.88 -1.55 24.92
CA VAL A 593 6.12 -2.30 25.07
C VAL A 593 7.26 -1.50 24.45
N CYS A 594 8.32 -1.26 25.23
CA CYS A 594 9.55 -0.64 24.74
C CYS A 594 10.67 -1.68 24.73
N LEU A 595 11.34 -1.80 23.58
CA LEU A 595 12.62 -2.45 23.46
C LEU A 595 13.71 -1.38 23.41
N GLU A 596 14.60 -1.36 24.39
CA GLU A 596 15.79 -0.50 24.46
C GLU A 596 17.02 -1.35 24.12
N ALA A 597 17.63 -1.10 22.98
CA ALA A 597 18.90 -1.68 22.58
C ALA A 597 20.05 -0.88 23.19
N LEU A 598 21.04 -1.56 23.76
CA LEU A 598 22.15 -0.95 24.49
C LEU A 598 23.50 -1.11 23.78
N SER A 599 23.63 -2.10 22.90
CA SER A 599 24.84 -2.35 22.12
C SER A 599 24.56 -3.27 20.93
N ALA A 600 25.43 -3.24 19.91
CA ALA A 600 25.42 -4.16 18.79
C ALA A 600 26.44 -5.30 18.92
N GLN A 601 26.19 -6.40 18.20
CA GLN A 601 27.10 -7.56 18.12
C GLN A 601 28.44 -7.18 17.46
N ASP A 602 28.40 -6.27 16.50
CA ASP A 602 29.57 -5.79 15.75
C ASP A 602 30.25 -4.57 16.38
N GLY A 603 29.72 -4.06 17.51
CA GLY A 603 30.24 -2.91 18.24
C GLY A 603 30.11 -1.56 17.53
N LYS A 604 29.24 -1.46 16.51
CA LYS A 604 28.94 -0.20 15.80
C LYS A 604 27.71 0.50 16.39
N ASP A 605 27.62 1.81 16.13
CA ASP A 605 26.47 2.63 16.51
C ASP A 605 25.34 2.46 15.48
N LEU A 606 24.73 1.28 15.47
CA LEU A 606 23.63 0.93 14.58
C LEU A 606 22.78 -0.17 15.25
N ALA A 607 21.46 -0.04 15.24
CA ALA A 607 20.54 -1.09 15.67
C ALA A 607 19.65 -1.54 14.51
N CYS A 608 19.50 -2.86 14.34
CA CYS A 608 18.62 -3.45 13.33
C CYS A 608 17.79 -4.59 13.91
N ILE A 609 16.52 -4.67 13.51
CA ILE A 609 15.60 -5.77 13.81
C ILE A 609 14.87 -6.13 12.52
N ALA A 610 14.92 -7.39 12.08
CA ALA A 610 14.07 -7.85 10.99
C ALA A 610 12.65 -8.08 11.48
N GLU A 611 12.47 -8.87 12.55
CA GLU A 611 11.16 -9.23 13.06
C GLU A 611 11.16 -9.38 14.59
N MET A 612 10.01 -9.10 15.20
CA MET A 612 9.79 -9.31 16.63
C MET A 612 8.40 -9.89 16.91
N TYR A 613 8.30 -10.80 17.86
CA TYR A 613 7.06 -11.23 18.48
C TYR A 613 7.09 -11.02 19.97
N LEU A 614 5.91 -10.85 20.55
CA LEU A 614 5.67 -11.00 21.99
C LEU A 614 4.92 -12.30 22.22
N LEU A 615 5.18 -12.92 23.36
CA LEU A 615 4.55 -14.17 23.76
C LEU A 615 3.43 -13.90 24.77
N ASP A 616 2.28 -14.53 24.58
CA ASP A 616 1.11 -14.45 25.45
C ASP A 616 1.30 -15.25 26.77
N GLU A 617 0.25 -15.33 27.56
CA GLU A 617 0.23 -16.08 28.83
C GLU A 617 0.50 -17.59 28.68
N ASN A 618 0.30 -18.16 27.49
CA ASN A 618 0.56 -19.56 27.17
C ASN A 618 1.96 -19.77 26.55
N GLY A 619 2.69 -18.69 26.28
CA GLY A 619 3.98 -18.71 25.59
C GLY A 619 3.85 -18.80 24.07
N GLU A 620 2.66 -18.54 23.52
CA GLU A 620 2.40 -18.51 22.08
C GLU A 620 2.59 -17.10 21.52
N ARG A 621 2.88 -17.00 20.23
CA ARG A 621 3.04 -15.71 19.54
C ARG A 621 1.74 -14.93 19.52
N LEU A 622 1.75 -13.69 20.00
CA LEU A 622 0.63 -12.77 19.87
C LEU A 622 0.43 -12.36 18.41
N SER A 623 -0.84 -12.22 18.01
CA SER A 623 -1.17 -11.57 16.73
C SER A 623 -0.67 -10.13 16.74
N ARG A 624 0.01 -9.74 15.68
CA ARG A 624 0.58 -8.40 15.49
C ARG A 624 -0.36 -7.46 14.70
N GLU A 625 -1.56 -7.93 14.35
CA GLU A 625 -2.54 -7.16 13.57
C GLU A 625 -2.87 -5.78 14.16
N PRO A 626 -3.10 -5.64 15.50
CA PRO A 626 -3.44 -4.35 16.09
C PRO A 626 -2.22 -3.51 16.48
N TRP A 627 -0.99 -3.96 16.21
CA TRP A 627 0.20 -3.27 16.66
C TRP A 627 0.50 -2.04 15.82
N ILE A 628 0.91 -0.97 16.50
CA ILE A 628 1.44 0.24 15.87
C ILE A 628 2.73 0.67 16.56
N VAL A 629 3.66 1.23 15.79
CA VAL A 629 4.82 1.91 16.38
C VAL A 629 4.37 3.23 16.98
N ASN A 630 4.60 3.38 18.27
CA ASN A 630 4.25 4.61 18.98
C ASN A 630 5.43 5.60 19.02
N TYR A 631 6.66 5.09 18.99
CA TYR A 631 7.89 5.87 18.97
C TYR A 631 9.07 5.01 18.50
N ALA A 632 10.00 5.61 17.77
CA ALA A 632 11.34 5.07 17.51
C ALA A 632 12.33 6.23 17.54
N ASP A 633 13.42 6.09 18.29
CA ASP A 633 14.38 7.19 18.47
C ASP A 633 15.11 7.58 17.19
N SER A 634 15.35 6.61 16.31
CA SER A 634 16.05 6.79 15.04
C SER A 634 15.58 5.77 14.01
N GLU A 635 15.43 6.19 12.75
CA GLU A 635 14.96 5.37 11.63
C GLU A 635 15.67 5.79 10.35
N ASP A 636 16.30 4.87 9.65
CA ASP A 636 16.91 5.14 8.36
C ASP A 636 15.89 4.96 7.23
N VAL A 637 15.36 6.06 6.76
CA VAL A 637 14.41 6.11 5.64
C VAL A 637 14.99 6.90 4.45
N SER A 638 16.31 7.07 4.42
CA SER A 638 16.99 7.91 3.43
C SER A 638 17.10 7.28 2.04
N HIS A 639 17.27 5.97 1.97
CA HIS A 639 17.42 5.22 0.71
C HIS A 639 16.44 4.05 0.61
N VAL A 640 16.43 3.20 1.62
CA VAL A 640 15.48 2.10 1.77
C VAL A 640 14.61 2.42 2.96
N ASN A 641 13.32 2.14 2.89
CA ASN A 641 12.44 2.33 4.04
C ASN A 641 12.75 1.29 5.13
N CYS A 642 13.61 1.68 6.08
CA CYS A 642 13.92 0.89 7.27
C CYS A 642 13.24 1.46 8.52
N SER A 643 11.99 1.92 8.39
CA SER A 643 11.18 2.42 9.50
C SER A 643 10.84 1.32 10.52
N ALA A 644 10.50 1.71 11.74
CA ALA A 644 10.34 0.79 12.86
C ALA A 644 9.13 -0.15 12.73
N ASP A 645 8.16 0.17 11.90
CA ASP A 645 7.05 -0.72 11.56
C ASP A 645 7.49 -2.02 10.86
N LYS A 646 8.72 -2.05 10.29
CA LYS A 646 9.32 -3.25 9.70
C LYS A 646 9.56 -4.37 10.68
N ILE A 647 9.60 -4.11 11.98
CA ILE A 647 9.83 -5.14 13.01
C ILE A 647 8.64 -6.08 13.23
N PHE A 648 7.49 -5.79 12.63
CA PHE A 648 6.29 -6.63 12.72
C PHE A 648 5.44 -6.63 11.42
N ASP A 649 6.07 -6.34 10.27
CA ASP A 649 5.39 -6.32 8.97
C ASP A 649 5.21 -7.71 8.34
N LEU A 650 5.60 -8.77 9.06
CA LEU A 650 5.55 -10.18 8.65
C LEU A 650 6.52 -10.55 7.52
N GLN A 651 7.48 -9.68 7.21
CA GLN A 651 8.50 -9.90 6.17
C GLN A 651 9.89 -10.03 6.78
N GLU A 652 10.40 -11.23 6.90
CA GLU A 652 11.75 -11.48 7.42
C GLU A 652 12.88 -10.83 6.59
N SER A 653 12.57 -10.35 5.37
CA SER A 653 13.52 -9.68 4.48
C SER A 653 13.59 -8.17 4.65
N THR A 654 12.59 -7.55 5.30
CA THR A 654 12.62 -6.15 5.70
C THR A 654 13.15 -6.00 7.12
N TYR A 655 13.51 -4.79 7.51
CA TYR A 655 14.03 -4.58 8.86
C TYR A 655 13.94 -3.11 9.26
N TRP A 656 13.77 -2.85 10.54
CA TRP A 656 14.07 -1.56 11.13
C TRP A 656 15.58 -1.38 11.18
N SER A 657 16.06 -0.19 10.85
CA SER A 657 17.43 0.24 11.05
C SER A 657 17.46 1.67 11.57
N THR A 658 18.29 1.93 12.56
CA THR A 658 18.63 3.29 12.96
C THR A 658 19.53 3.95 11.91
N THR A 659 19.61 5.28 11.90
CA THR A 659 20.60 5.99 11.08
C THR A 659 22.01 5.69 11.55
N LYS A 660 22.96 5.67 10.61
CA LYS A 660 24.37 5.45 10.93
C LYS A 660 24.89 6.54 11.87
N ASP A 661 25.82 6.16 12.71
CA ASP A 661 26.53 7.05 13.63
C ASP A 661 25.64 7.74 14.67
N THR A 662 24.44 7.19 14.91
CA THR A 662 23.61 7.59 16.05
C THR A 662 24.02 6.73 17.25
N PRO A 663 24.49 7.32 18.35
CA PRO A 663 25.01 6.56 19.48
C PRO A 663 23.88 5.82 20.25
N TYR A 664 24.19 4.65 20.80
CA TYR A 664 23.30 3.94 21.72
C TYR A 664 23.01 4.76 23.00
N PRO A 665 21.85 4.55 23.68
CA PRO A 665 20.85 3.51 23.42
C PRO A 665 19.86 3.85 22.31
N HIS A 666 19.29 2.81 21.67
CA HIS A 666 18.23 2.94 20.69
C HIS A 666 16.93 2.33 21.23
N SER A 667 15.80 2.94 20.92
CA SER A 667 14.52 2.51 21.49
C SER A 667 13.42 2.49 20.45
N VAL A 668 12.59 1.46 20.52
CA VAL A 668 11.32 1.38 19.80
C VAL A 668 10.20 1.07 20.78
N VAL A 669 9.09 1.79 20.68
CA VAL A 669 7.88 1.60 21.49
C VAL A 669 6.74 1.16 20.60
N ILE A 670 6.10 0.06 20.98
CA ILE A 670 4.97 -0.54 20.30
C ILE A 670 3.72 -0.40 21.18
N ASP A 671 2.62 0.07 20.59
CA ASP A 671 1.27 -0.04 21.16
C ASP A 671 0.62 -1.30 20.63
N LEU A 672 0.24 -2.22 21.51
CA LEU A 672 -0.40 -3.50 21.17
C LEU A 672 -1.89 -3.37 20.82
N GLY A 673 -2.44 -2.14 20.81
CA GLY A 673 -3.86 -1.88 20.59
C GLY A 673 -4.76 -2.19 21.79
N SER A 674 -4.35 -3.09 22.66
CA SER A 674 -5.08 -3.45 23.90
C SER A 674 -4.12 -4.01 24.95
N THR A 675 -4.57 -4.01 26.21
CA THR A 675 -3.81 -4.61 27.32
C THR A 675 -3.71 -6.13 27.15
N ARG A 676 -2.50 -6.67 27.26
CA ARG A 676 -2.17 -8.09 27.12
C ARG A 676 -1.30 -8.55 28.28
N THR A 677 -1.39 -9.83 28.60
CA THR A 677 -0.43 -10.50 29.48
C THR A 677 0.68 -11.11 28.65
N LEU A 678 1.92 -10.75 28.96
CA LEU A 678 3.12 -11.09 28.18
C LEU A 678 4.06 -11.96 29.02
N THR A 679 4.69 -12.93 28.38
CA THR A 679 5.63 -13.87 29.03
C THR A 679 7.02 -13.87 28.41
N GLY A 680 7.21 -13.16 27.30
CA GLY A 680 8.53 -13.13 26.64
C GLY A 680 8.51 -12.39 25.30
N ILE A 681 9.68 -12.39 24.68
CA ILE A 681 9.96 -11.77 23.40
C ILE A 681 10.69 -12.76 22.48
N GLN A 682 10.34 -12.78 21.20
CA GLN A 682 11.13 -13.39 20.14
C GLN A 682 11.67 -12.31 19.21
N TYR A 683 12.89 -12.46 18.76
CA TYR A 683 13.65 -11.51 17.98
C TYR A 683 14.34 -12.22 16.81
N LEU A 684 14.29 -11.60 15.64
CA LEU A 684 14.99 -12.02 14.43
C LEU A 684 15.93 -10.92 13.94
N LEU A 685 17.19 -11.27 13.75
CA LEU A 685 18.20 -10.44 13.08
C LEU A 685 17.93 -10.32 11.58
N ARG A 686 18.51 -9.32 10.95
CA ARG A 686 18.58 -9.24 9.48
C ARG A 686 19.13 -10.53 8.89
N MET A 687 18.59 -10.95 7.76
CA MET A 687 18.93 -12.21 7.08
C MET A 687 20.23 -12.17 6.25
N GLU A 688 20.98 -11.07 6.26
CA GLU A 688 22.23 -10.92 5.50
C GLU A 688 23.41 -11.62 6.16
N SER A 689 24.43 -11.99 5.38
CA SER A 689 25.57 -12.78 5.87
C SER A 689 26.50 -12.03 6.82
N GLU A 690 26.60 -10.71 6.68
CA GLU A 690 27.26 -9.83 7.64
C GLU A 690 26.21 -8.88 8.21
N VAL A 691 25.70 -9.16 9.39
CA VAL A 691 24.57 -8.45 9.99
C VAL A 691 25.06 -7.19 10.71
N PRO A 692 25.12 -6.01 10.04
CA PRO A 692 25.42 -4.78 10.74
C PRO A 692 24.24 -4.42 11.66
N GLY A 693 24.58 -4.00 12.90
CA GLY A 693 23.59 -3.50 13.85
C GLY A 693 22.74 -4.58 14.54
N GLY A 694 23.14 -5.85 14.47
CA GLY A 694 22.49 -6.90 15.26
C GLY A 694 22.57 -6.57 16.75
N ILE A 695 21.41 -6.44 17.42
CA ILE A 695 21.35 -6.06 18.83
C ILE A 695 22.02 -7.12 19.70
N LYS A 696 22.88 -6.68 20.62
CA LYS A 696 23.52 -7.53 21.63
C LYS A 696 22.82 -7.37 22.97
N ASP A 697 23.09 -6.30 23.67
CA ASP A 697 22.53 -6.07 25.01
C ASP A 697 21.25 -5.22 24.89
N PHE A 698 20.22 -5.58 25.67
CA PHE A 698 18.93 -4.92 25.58
C PHE A 698 18.17 -4.95 26.92
N LYS A 699 17.13 -4.09 26.98
CA LYS A 699 16.11 -4.12 28.01
C LYS A 699 14.72 -4.07 27.38
N VAL A 700 13.74 -4.65 28.07
CA VAL A 700 12.32 -4.57 27.70
C VAL A 700 11.54 -3.95 28.84
N TYR A 701 10.66 -3.01 28.50
CA TYR A 701 9.75 -2.37 29.46
C TYR A 701 8.31 -2.59 28.99
N VAL A 702 7.39 -2.80 29.91
CA VAL A 702 5.97 -3.01 29.64
C VAL A 702 5.14 -2.13 30.53
N LYS A 703 4.22 -1.34 29.94
CA LYS A 703 3.35 -0.42 30.67
C LYS A 703 1.90 -0.54 30.20
N SER A 704 0.97 -0.23 31.12
CA SER A 704 -0.47 -0.11 30.78
C SER A 704 -0.83 1.26 30.20
N LYS A 705 -0.05 2.31 30.49
CA LYS A 705 -0.16 3.67 29.93
C LYS A 705 1.01 3.94 29.00
N ALA A 706 0.82 4.86 28.06
CA ALA A 706 1.89 5.29 27.16
C ALA A 706 3.14 5.76 27.93
N PHE A 707 4.29 5.64 27.29
CA PHE A 707 5.54 6.21 27.79
C PHE A 707 5.51 7.74 27.66
N ASN A 708 6.35 8.43 28.39
CA ASN A 708 6.55 9.87 28.26
C ASN A 708 7.60 10.14 27.16
N TYR A 709 7.36 11.18 26.35
CA TYR A 709 8.25 11.59 25.26
C TYR A 709 8.68 13.05 25.39
#